data_2b090a3955a575ebc0b06bf162a2e316
#
_entry.id   2b090a3955a575ebc0b06bf162a2e316
#
_cell.length_a   1.000
_cell.length_b   1.000
_cell.length_c   1.000
_cell.angle_alpha   90.00
_cell.angle_beta   90.00
_cell.angle_gamma   90.00
#
_symmetry.space_group_name_H-M   'P 1'
#
loop_
_entity.id
_entity.type
_entity.pdbx_description
1 polymer ?
#
loop_
_entity_poly.entity_id
_entity_poly.type
_entity_poly.pdbx_seq_one_letter_code
_entity_poly.pdbx_strand_id
1 'polypeptide(L)'
;MRKTMLFLGGLICVAVAWAQDYQKTAYGIKTTVNDVDVEVQFFTPSVVRIVKSPHGEDYEKKSLSVVASPKEVGFKVNTKNGNIVLGTEALQMSLDTSTGVLSYKTAKGNQLLVEKAVKEQFTPFNDAGNSTYNVYQAFTLDDDEALYGLGQLQNGKMSQRGQVKNLVQGNVEDVSPFIQSTKGYGLFWDNYSPTVFTDNEKETSFRSEVGDCMDYYFMYGADADGVVAQIRYLTGEVPMFPLWTYGYWQSKERYKSQKEVVDVVRKYRDLGVPLDGIIQDWQYWGHNYLWNAMDFQNPLFNNPKKMIDDVHAMNAHMAISIWSSFGPATKPYRELADKGLLYDFRTWPASGTEGWPPDMEYPSGVRVYDAYSPEARDIYWKYLNEGIFKLGMDAWWMDSTEPDHLDFKPEDMDTKTYMGSFRKVRNAYPLMSVGGVYDHQRAVSSDKRVFILTRSGFLGQQRYGANVWSGDVGSSWETLRNQVPAGLNFSLCGMPHWNNDIGGFFAGQYNKSWNDGTAPKNPLYQELYVRWLQFGTFTPMMRSHGADTPREIYQFGQKGEPVYDAIEKMIRLRYSLLPYIYSTSWDVSHRQSTFMRALVMDFPKDKKVWDMNDEYMFGKAFLVAPVLHAQYTQEAVVNVNELSGWSRDNDGKAAGGAQANFQQPKSTEVYLPSGTAWYDFWTNEKMEGGREITRETTLDLIPLYIKAGSIVPFGPDVQYATEKPWDNLVLRVYPGADGSFVLYEDEFDNYNYEKGAYTEIPMSWDDSSRRLTLGTRKGEYKGMLQSRGFTVVLPDGRQKSA
;
A
#
# COMPACT_ATOMS: atom_id res chain seq x y z
N MET A 1 -78.45 -63.44 -16.03
CA MET A 1 -77.24 -62.86 -16.67
C MET A 1 -76.47 -61.91 -15.67
N ARG A 2 -75.39 -62.40 -15.06
CA ARG A 2 -74.60 -61.67 -14.08
C ARG A 2 -73.52 -60.95 -14.86
N LYS A 3 -73.41 -59.61 -14.70
CA LYS A 3 -72.31 -58.83 -15.20
C LYS A 3 -71.25 -58.68 -14.07
N THR A 4 -70.12 -59.25 -14.31
CA THR A 4 -68.91 -59.07 -13.45
C THR A 4 -68.20 -57.74 -13.74
N MET A 5 -68.06 -56.90 -12.73
CA MET A 5 -67.31 -55.65 -12.81
C MET A 5 -65.89 -55.89 -12.29
N LEU A 6 -64.87 -55.74 -13.15
CA LEU A 6 -63.49 -55.74 -12.78
C LEU A 6 -63.13 -54.36 -12.26
N PHE A 7 -62.64 -54.28 -11.02
CA PHE A 7 -61.91 -53.09 -10.46
C PHE A 7 -60.44 -53.19 -10.80
N LEU A 8 -60.00 -52.31 -11.66
CA LEU A 8 -58.53 -52.04 -11.80
C LEU A 8 -58.13 -51.05 -10.70
N GLY A 9 -57.33 -51.52 -9.68
CA GLY A 9 -56.67 -50.70 -8.70
C GLY A 9 -55.42 -50.08 -9.32
N GLY A 10 -55.47 -48.81 -9.64
CA GLY A 10 -54.27 -48.04 -10.01
C GLY A 10 -53.43 -47.65 -8.75
N LEU A 11 -52.22 -48.19 -8.62
CA LEU A 11 -51.25 -47.71 -7.66
C LEU A 11 -50.76 -46.32 -8.12
N ILE A 12 -51.19 -45.27 -7.44
CA ILE A 12 -50.56 -43.94 -7.57
C ILE A 12 -49.33 -43.99 -6.75
N CYS A 13 -48.15 -44.16 -7.38
CA CYS A 13 -46.87 -43.83 -6.77
C CYS A 13 -46.78 -42.31 -6.62
N VAL A 14 -47.05 -41.78 -5.43
CA VAL A 14 -46.70 -40.43 -5.07
C VAL A 14 -45.17 -40.41 -4.92
N ALA A 15 -44.47 -39.94 -5.94
CA ALA A 15 -43.08 -39.58 -5.80
C ALA A 15 -43.02 -38.37 -4.84
N VAL A 16 -42.63 -38.59 -3.60
CA VAL A 16 -42.25 -37.53 -2.68
C VAL A 16 -40.95 -36.96 -3.26
N ALA A 17 -41.05 -35.87 -4.02
CA ALA A 17 -39.92 -35.07 -4.36
C ALA A 17 -39.40 -34.48 -3.03
N TRP A 18 -38.31 -35.01 -2.53
CA TRP A 18 -37.58 -34.37 -1.45
C TRP A 18 -37.18 -32.99 -1.97
N ALA A 19 -37.72 -31.92 -1.38
CA ALA A 19 -37.27 -30.57 -1.66
C ALA A 19 -35.77 -30.54 -1.33
N GLN A 20 -34.95 -30.20 -2.32
CA GLN A 20 -33.52 -29.99 -2.05
C GLN A 20 -33.39 -28.80 -1.13
N ASP A 21 -32.55 -28.92 -0.07
CA ASP A 21 -32.29 -27.87 0.88
C ASP A 21 -31.54 -26.67 0.25
N TYR A 22 -31.27 -26.72 -1.06
CA TYR A 22 -30.56 -25.67 -1.80
C TYR A 22 -30.89 -25.68 -3.29
N GLN A 23 -30.76 -24.54 -3.93
CA GLN A 23 -30.75 -24.37 -5.39
C GLN A 23 -29.30 -24.33 -5.90
N LYS A 24 -28.95 -25.26 -6.78
CA LYS A 24 -27.65 -25.20 -7.47
C LYS A 24 -27.70 -24.13 -8.55
N THR A 25 -26.65 -23.29 -8.62
CA THR A 25 -26.44 -22.27 -9.65
C THR A 25 -25.21 -22.63 -10.53
N ALA A 26 -24.96 -21.85 -11.57
CA ALA A 26 -23.76 -22.02 -12.41
C ALA A 26 -22.44 -21.84 -11.58
N TYR A 27 -22.49 -21.02 -10.56
CA TYR A 27 -21.30 -20.62 -9.80
C TYR A 27 -21.26 -21.18 -8.38
N GLY A 28 -22.30 -21.85 -7.90
CA GLY A 28 -22.38 -22.33 -6.53
C GLY A 28 -23.80 -22.76 -6.12
N ILE A 29 -24.29 -22.22 -5.01
CA ILE A 29 -25.63 -22.51 -4.50
C ILE A 29 -26.32 -21.27 -3.94
N LYS A 30 -27.66 -21.36 -3.84
CA LYS A 30 -28.54 -20.48 -3.04
C LYS A 30 -29.38 -21.34 -2.09
N THR A 31 -29.56 -20.86 -0.87
CA THR A 31 -30.42 -21.51 0.14
C THR A 31 -30.86 -20.46 1.16
N THR A 32 -31.90 -20.83 1.95
CA THR A 32 -32.39 -20.01 3.06
C THR A 32 -32.23 -20.78 4.36
N VAL A 33 -31.64 -20.20 5.37
CA VAL A 33 -31.47 -20.79 6.71
C VAL A 33 -31.85 -19.74 7.75
N ASN A 34 -32.83 -20.06 8.62
CA ASN A 34 -33.27 -19.18 9.72
C ASN A 34 -33.59 -17.73 9.26
N ASP A 35 -34.43 -17.60 8.23
CA ASP A 35 -34.83 -16.32 7.64
C ASP A 35 -33.66 -15.50 7.06
N VAL A 36 -32.53 -16.12 6.74
CA VAL A 36 -31.40 -15.53 6.05
C VAL A 36 -31.18 -16.27 4.74
N ASP A 37 -31.18 -15.53 3.64
CA ASP A 37 -30.77 -16.03 2.33
C ASP A 37 -29.26 -16.08 2.25
N VAL A 38 -28.71 -17.22 1.83
CA VAL A 38 -27.27 -17.46 1.71
C VAL A 38 -26.94 -17.80 0.27
N GLU A 39 -26.08 -17.04 -0.35
CA GLU A 39 -25.53 -17.31 -1.67
C GLU A 39 -24.02 -17.58 -1.59
N VAL A 40 -23.60 -18.68 -2.22
CA VAL A 40 -22.19 -19.07 -2.36
C VAL A 40 -21.83 -18.98 -3.82
N GLN A 41 -20.78 -18.22 -4.17
CA GLN A 41 -20.30 -18.01 -5.55
C GLN A 41 -18.80 -18.26 -5.64
N PHE A 42 -18.39 -19.25 -6.43
CA PHE A 42 -16.97 -19.50 -6.70
C PHE A 42 -16.43 -18.56 -7.78
N PHE A 43 -15.24 -18.03 -7.56
CA PHE A 43 -14.44 -17.27 -8.52
C PHE A 43 -13.31 -18.11 -9.10
N THR A 44 -12.73 -18.97 -8.28
CA THR A 44 -11.75 -20.00 -8.62
C THR A 44 -12.02 -21.22 -7.72
N PRO A 45 -11.35 -22.36 -7.93
CA PRO A 45 -11.46 -23.48 -6.98
C PRO A 45 -11.07 -23.14 -5.53
N SER A 46 -10.34 -22.07 -5.30
CA SER A 46 -9.83 -21.63 -3.99
C SER A 46 -10.34 -20.27 -3.51
N VAL A 47 -11.21 -19.61 -4.29
CA VAL A 47 -11.79 -18.30 -3.95
C VAL A 47 -13.31 -18.37 -4.05
N VAL A 48 -13.98 -18.00 -2.96
CA VAL A 48 -15.42 -18.04 -2.85
C VAL A 48 -15.97 -16.75 -2.23
N ARG A 49 -17.05 -16.22 -2.78
CA ARG A 49 -17.84 -15.13 -2.21
C ARG A 49 -19.02 -15.70 -1.46
N ILE A 50 -19.30 -15.18 -0.29
CA ILE A 50 -20.46 -15.44 0.52
C ILE A 50 -21.27 -14.17 0.63
N VAL A 51 -22.54 -14.26 0.27
CA VAL A 51 -23.50 -13.18 0.47
C VAL A 51 -24.63 -13.70 1.34
N LYS A 52 -24.96 -12.96 2.40
CA LYS A 52 -26.11 -13.22 3.27
C LYS A 52 -26.98 -11.99 3.33
N SER A 53 -28.32 -12.16 3.27
CA SER A 53 -29.29 -11.08 3.42
C SER A 53 -30.54 -11.58 4.17
N PRO A 54 -31.31 -10.69 4.80
CA PRO A 54 -32.63 -11.07 5.32
C PRO A 54 -33.50 -11.70 4.24
N HIS A 55 -34.26 -12.75 4.58
CA HIS A 55 -35.07 -13.50 3.60
C HIS A 55 -36.12 -12.64 2.90
N GLY A 56 -36.14 -12.73 1.57
CA GLY A 56 -37.10 -12.04 0.72
C GLY A 56 -36.73 -10.57 0.44
N GLU A 57 -35.55 -10.08 0.88
CA GLU A 57 -35.05 -8.81 0.45
C GLU A 57 -34.22 -8.94 -0.83
N ASP A 58 -34.62 -8.20 -1.87
CA ASP A 58 -33.80 -8.07 -3.06
C ASP A 58 -32.64 -7.10 -2.79
N TYR A 59 -31.43 -7.56 -3.01
CA TYR A 59 -30.26 -6.69 -3.02
C TYR A 59 -29.51 -6.87 -4.33
N GLU A 60 -28.99 -5.76 -4.85
CA GLU A 60 -28.03 -5.76 -5.95
C GLU A 60 -26.78 -5.01 -5.49
N LYS A 61 -25.68 -5.74 -5.31
CA LYS A 61 -24.41 -5.14 -4.91
C LYS A 61 -23.32 -5.44 -5.93
N LYS A 62 -22.85 -4.38 -6.59
CA LYS A 62 -21.61 -4.41 -7.36
C LYS A 62 -20.46 -3.93 -6.48
N SER A 63 -19.44 -4.78 -6.31
CA SER A 63 -18.25 -4.41 -5.55
C SER A 63 -17.52 -3.23 -6.23
N LEU A 64 -16.99 -2.30 -5.43
CA LEU A 64 -16.07 -1.25 -5.87
C LEU A 64 -14.65 -1.77 -5.96
N SER A 65 -14.29 -2.70 -5.08
CA SER A 65 -12.95 -3.28 -4.99
C SER A 65 -12.73 -4.43 -5.96
N VAL A 66 -13.71 -5.37 -6.05
CA VAL A 66 -13.59 -6.59 -6.85
C VAL A 66 -13.93 -6.32 -8.30
N VAL A 67 -13.01 -6.63 -9.20
CA VAL A 67 -13.16 -6.49 -10.66
C VAL A 67 -13.31 -7.83 -11.37
N ALA A 68 -12.95 -8.93 -10.70
CA ALA A 68 -13.19 -10.28 -11.21
C ALA A 68 -14.68 -10.64 -11.19
N SER A 69 -15.05 -11.61 -12.00
CA SER A 69 -16.40 -12.17 -12.02
C SER A 69 -16.42 -13.64 -11.59
N PRO A 70 -17.52 -14.13 -11.01
CA PRO A 70 -17.68 -15.55 -10.71
C PRO A 70 -17.45 -16.40 -11.96
N LYS A 71 -16.90 -17.60 -11.77
CA LYS A 71 -16.63 -18.54 -12.85
C LYS A 71 -17.27 -19.89 -12.55
N GLU A 72 -17.63 -20.59 -13.59
CA GLU A 72 -17.96 -22.01 -13.48
C GLU A 72 -16.71 -22.78 -13.12
N VAL A 73 -16.71 -23.35 -11.89
CA VAL A 73 -15.65 -24.24 -11.43
C VAL A 73 -16.22 -25.64 -11.24
N GLY A 74 -15.41 -26.66 -11.39
CA GLY A 74 -15.83 -28.02 -11.08
C GLY A 74 -16.04 -28.17 -9.57
N PHE A 75 -17.29 -28.08 -9.09
CA PHE A 75 -17.61 -28.34 -7.70
C PHE A 75 -18.68 -29.45 -7.55
N LYS A 76 -18.57 -30.18 -6.44
CA LYS A 76 -19.57 -31.17 -6.01
C LYS A 76 -20.36 -30.57 -4.85
N VAL A 77 -21.66 -30.84 -4.81
CA VAL A 77 -22.51 -30.47 -3.70
C VAL A 77 -23.40 -31.66 -3.30
N ASN A 78 -23.53 -31.89 -2.01
CA ASN A 78 -24.42 -32.88 -1.43
C ASN A 78 -24.86 -32.47 -0.02
N THR A 79 -25.95 -33.05 0.46
CA THR A 79 -26.40 -32.90 1.85
C THR A 79 -25.96 -34.10 2.67
N LYS A 80 -25.29 -33.86 3.80
CA LYS A 80 -24.80 -34.89 4.73
C LYS A 80 -24.93 -34.44 6.18
N ASN A 81 -25.63 -35.20 7.00
CA ASN A 81 -25.80 -34.96 8.43
C ASN A 81 -26.26 -33.51 8.78
N GLY A 82 -27.27 -32.99 8.06
CA GLY A 82 -27.78 -31.63 8.28
C GLY A 82 -26.85 -30.50 7.76
N ASN A 83 -25.89 -30.83 6.91
CA ASN A 83 -25.01 -29.85 6.27
C ASN A 83 -25.08 -29.93 4.77
N ILE A 84 -25.07 -28.79 4.10
CA ILE A 84 -24.80 -28.70 2.66
C ILE A 84 -23.29 -28.62 2.50
N VAL A 85 -22.69 -29.64 1.87
CA VAL A 85 -21.23 -29.74 1.69
C VAL A 85 -20.90 -29.46 0.22
N LEU A 86 -20.02 -28.47 0.01
CA LEU A 86 -19.48 -28.11 -1.30
C LEU A 86 -17.98 -28.47 -1.33
N GLY A 87 -17.52 -29.07 -2.41
CA GLY A 87 -16.12 -29.45 -2.59
C GLY A 87 -15.59 -29.10 -3.96
N THR A 88 -14.45 -28.41 -4.02
CA THR A 88 -13.61 -28.19 -5.20
C THR A 88 -12.32 -28.99 -5.09
N GLU A 89 -11.42 -28.85 -6.02
CA GLU A 89 -10.06 -29.43 -5.91
C GLU A 89 -9.19 -28.79 -4.81
N ALA A 90 -9.52 -27.56 -4.39
CA ALA A 90 -8.75 -26.79 -3.40
C ALA A 90 -9.44 -26.70 -2.02
N LEU A 91 -10.74 -26.56 -1.99
CA LEU A 91 -11.54 -26.27 -0.80
C LEU A 91 -12.66 -27.30 -0.56
N GLN A 92 -12.97 -27.53 0.70
CA GLN A 92 -14.19 -28.14 1.18
C GLN A 92 -14.89 -27.15 2.10
N MET A 93 -16.15 -26.84 1.77
CA MET A 93 -17.00 -25.97 2.57
C MET A 93 -18.19 -26.76 3.13
N SER A 94 -18.68 -26.35 4.29
CA SER A 94 -19.86 -26.95 4.90
C SER A 94 -20.76 -25.84 5.46
N LEU A 95 -22.03 -25.82 5.04
CA LEU A 95 -23.06 -24.93 5.59
C LEU A 95 -24.00 -25.79 6.47
N ASP A 96 -24.05 -25.47 7.75
CA ASP A 96 -24.95 -26.08 8.72
C ASP A 96 -26.37 -25.52 8.49
N THR A 97 -27.34 -26.40 8.12
CA THR A 97 -28.72 -26.00 7.77
C THR A 97 -29.56 -25.63 8.97
N SER A 98 -29.10 -25.88 10.19
CA SER A 98 -29.77 -25.49 11.43
C SER A 98 -29.33 -24.13 11.98
N THR A 99 -28.07 -23.75 11.73
CA THR A 99 -27.46 -22.52 12.29
C THR A 99 -27.08 -21.49 11.26
N GLY A 100 -26.94 -21.87 9.98
CA GLY A 100 -26.44 -21.00 8.92
C GLY A 100 -24.91 -20.74 8.98
N VAL A 101 -24.18 -21.51 9.80
CA VAL A 101 -22.73 -21.37 9.98
C VAL A 101 -21.99 -22.05 8.84
N LEU A 102 -21.03 -21.32 8.25
CA LEU A 102 -20.10 -21.83 7.27
C LEU A 102 -18.78 -22.24 7.90
N SER A 103 -18.20 -23.34 7.44
CA SER A 103 -16.86 -23.79 7.76
C SER A 103 -16.05 -24.05 6.50
N TYR A 104 -14.74 -23.79 6.57
CA TYR A 104 -13.81 -23.88 5.47
C TYR A 104 -12.68 -24.83 5.81
N LYS A 105 -12.38 -25.76 4.93
CA LYS A 105 -11.29 -26.72 5.04
C LYS A 105 -10.52 -26.77 3.73
N THR A 106 -9.27 -27.17 3.80
CA THR A 106 -8.53 -27.57 2.60
C THR A 106 -9.20 -28.82 1.98
N ALA A 107 -8.96 -29.10 0.71
CA ALA A 107 -9.42 -30.34 0.07
C ALA A 107 -8.92 -31.61 0.81
N LYS A 108 -7.84 -31.52 1.59
CA LYS A 108 -7.31 -32.60 2.45
C LYS A 108 -8.00 -32.70 3.80
N GLY A 109 -8.94 -31.81 4.12
CA GLY A 109 -9.75 -31.83 5.35
C GLY A 109 -9.16 -31.03 6.52
N ASN A 110 -8.03 -30.33 6.37
CA ASN A 110 -7.48 -29.46 7.42
C ASN A 110 -8.39 -28.25 7.62
N GLN A 111 -8.76 -27.96 8.87
CA GLN A 111 -9.61 -26.81 9.21
C GLN A 111 -8.86 -25.49 8.97
N LEU A 112 -9.51 -24.56 8.26
CA LEU A 112 -9.01 -23.21 7.99
C LEU A 112 -9.73 -22.17 8.84
N LEU A 113 -11.03 -21.99 8.63
CA LEU A 113 -11.83 -20.98 9.31
C LEU A 113 -13.25 -21.53 9.57
N VAL A 114 -13.88 -21.07 10.65
CA VAL A 114 -15.28 -21.39 10.98
C VAL A 114 -16.00 -20.11 11.35
N GLU A 115 -17.15 -19.86 10.74
CA GLU A 115 -18.06 -18.83 11.24
C GLU A 115 -18.55 -19.21 12.65
N LYS A 116 -18.81 -18.21 13.46
CA LYS A 116 -19.47 -18.38 14.75
C LYS A 116 -20.94 -18.05 14.60
N ALA A 117 -21.80 -18.90 15.15
CA ALA A 117 -23.23 -18.60 15.22
C ALA A 117 -23.45 -17.32 16.04
N VAL A 118 -24.12 -16.35 15.45
CA VAL A 118 -24.45 -15.08 16.10
C VAL A 118 -25.97 -14.91 16.14
N LYS A 119 -26.47 -14.30 17.20
CA LYS A 119 -27.92 -14.16 17.44
C LYS A 119 -28.55 -13.18 16.44
N GLU A 120 -27.82 -12.13 16.08
CA GLU A 120 -28.32 -11.04 15.25
C GLU A 120 -27.24 -10.61 14.27
N GLN A 121 -27.40 -11.01 13.01
CA GLN A 121 -26.47 -10.66 11.90
C GLN A 121 -26.83 -9.33 11.25
N PHE A 122 -28.13 -8.97 11.31
CA PHE A 122 -28.71 -7.79 10.69
C PHE A 122 -29.54 -7.04 11.73
N THR A 123 -29.00 -5.90 12.23
CA THR A 123 -29.73 -5.02 13.15
C THR A 123 -30.32 -3.87 12.33
N PRO A 124 -31.66 -3.67 12.31
CA PRO A 124 -32.28 -2.60 11.55
C PRO A 124 -31.68 -1.24 11.86
N PHE A 125 -31.35 -0.49 10.84
CA PHE A 125 -30.71 0.82 10.92
C PHE A 125 -31.34 1.79 9.92
N ASN A 126 -31.46 3.06 10.31
CA ASN A 126 -31.90 4.15 9.42
C ASN A 126 -30.68 4.96 9.00
N ASP A 127 -30.27 4.83 7.73
CA ASP A 127 -29.16 5.57 7.14
C ASP A 127 -29.68 6.74 6.31
N ALA A 128 -29.66 7.95 6.87
CA ALA A 128 -30.12 9.17 6.21
C ALA A 128 -31.54 9.05 5.60
N GLY A 129 -32.45 8.38 6.30
CA GLY A 129 -33.83 8.16 5.86
C GLY A 129 -34.06 6.85 5.07
N ASN A 130 -33.00 6.09 4.75
CA ASN A 130 -33.10 4.80 4.08
C ASN A 130 -33.08 3.65 5.10
N SER A 131 -34.01 2.70 4.98
CA SER A 131 -33.98 1.48 5.78
C SER A 131 -32.86 0.56 5.32
N THR A 132 -31.98 0.16 6.23
CA THR A 132 -30.85 -0.75 6.00
C THR A 132 -30.50 -1.47 7.32
N TYR A 133 -29.31 -2.03 7.44
CA TYR A 133 -28.87 -2.77 8.63
C TYR A 133 -27.46 -2.37 9.06
N ASN A 134 -27.19 -2.48 10.36
CA ASN A 134 -25.84 -2.78 10.81
C ASN A 134 -25.59 -4.26 10.54
N VAL A 135 -24.46 -4.61 9.95
CA VAL A 135 -24.13 -6.00 9.58
C VAL A 135 -22.98 -6.53 10.42
N TYR A 136 -23.12 -7.79 10.88
CA TYR A 136 -22.17 -8.38 11.81
C TYR A 136 -21.95 -9.87 11.55
N GLN A 137 -20.68 -10.29 11.51
CA GLN A 137 -20.29 -11.70 11.50
C GLN A 137 -19.05 -11.92 12.37
N ALA A 138 -19.10 -12.98 13.17
CA ALA A 138 -17.99 -13.46 13.96
C ALA A 138 -17.46 -14.78 13.41
N PHE A 139 -16.19 -15.05 13.73
CA PHE A 139 -15.44 -16.24 13.35
C PHE A 139 -14.72 -16.80 14.56
N THR A 140 -14.43 -18.10 14.50
CA THR A 140 -13.60 -18.80 15.47
C THR A 140 -12.27 -19.13 14.82
N LEU A 141 -11.19 -18.70 15.45
CA LEU A 141 -9.81 -18.95 15.03
C LEU A 141 -9.12 -19.90 16.02
N ASP A 142 -8.09 -20.57 15.57
CA ASP A 142 -7.23 -21.33 16.46
C ASP A 142 -6.32 -20.41 17.29
N ASP A 143 -5.95 -20.86 18.50
CA ASP A 143 -5.03 -20.11 19.36
C ASP A 143 -3.62 -19.99 18.74
N ASP A 144 -3.19 -21.00 17.98
CA ASP A 144 -1.88 -21.09 17.33
C ASP A 144 -1.94 -20.55 15.89
N GLU A 145 -2.39 -19.31 15.74
CA GLU A 145 -2.57 -18.66 14.44
C GLU A 145 -2.34 -17.16 14.60
N ALA A 146 -1.53 -16.56 13.75
CA ALA A 146 -1.38 -15.11 13.66
C ALA A 146 -2.22 -14.54 12.51
N LEU A 147 -2.69 -13.30 12.68
CA LEU A 147 -3.44 -12.54 11.70
C LEU A 147 -2.69 -11.28 11.30
N TYR A 148 -2.77 -10.95 10.03
CA TYR A 148 -2.16 -9.76 9.45
C TYR A 148 -3.15 -9.02 8.56
N GLY A 149 -2.87 -7.74 8.28
CA GLY A 149 -3.68 -6.95 7.37
C GLY A 149 -4.32 -5.72 8.01
N LEU A 150 -5.58 -5.46 7.72
CA LEU A 150 -6.39 -4.29 8.11
C LEU A 150 -5.91 -2.95 7.50
N GLY A 151 -4.90 -2.94 6.63
CA GLY A 151 -4.30 -1.75 6.03
C GLY A 151 -3.00 -1.33 6.71
N GLN A 152 -2.69 -0.03 6.70
CA GLN A 152 -1.60 0.54 7.50
C GLN A 152 -2.15 1.16 8.79
N LEU A 153 -1.72 0.65 9.92
CA LEU A 153 -2.13 1.12 11.24
C LEU A 153 -0.90 1.58 12.02
N GLN A 154 -1.00 2.71 12.72
CA GLN A 154 0.10 3.28 13.52
C GLN A 154 0.18 2.69 14.94
N ASN A 155 -0.18 1.41 15.10
CA ASN A 155 -0.26 0.74 16.40
C ASN A 155 1.00 -0.04 16.81
N GLY A 156 2.03 -0.08 15.95
CA GLY A 156 3.28 -0.79 16.21
C GLY A 156 3.17 -2.32 16.23
N LYS A 157 2.04 -2.90 15.81
CA LYS A 157 1.77 -4.34 15.87
C LYS A 157 1.97 -5.00 14.51
N MET A 158 2.70 -6.10 14.48
CA MET A 158 2.76 -6.94 13.29
C MET A 158 1.54 -7.87 13.23
N SER A 159 1.33 -8.70 14.21
CA SER A 159 0.12 -9.51 14.34
C SER A 159 -1.05 -8.68 14.87
N GLN A 160 -2.21 -8.79 14.22
CA GLN A 160 -3.45 -8.10 14.61
C GLN A 160 -4.30 -8.94 15.59
N ARG A 161 -3.74 -10.02 16.17
CA ARG A 161 -4.41 -10.78 17.22
C ARG A 161 -4.55 -9.94 18.50
N GLY A 162 -5.68 -10.09 19.16
CA GLY A 162 -6.00 -9.35 20.39
C GLY A 162 -6.30 -7.87 20.19
N GLN A 163 -6.58 -7.42 18.96
CA GLN A 163 -6.82 -6.02 18.65
C GLN A 163 -8.32 -5.73 18.49
N VAL A 164 -8.73 -4.54 18.93
CA VAL A 164 -10.01 -3.94 18.58
C VAL A 164 -9.70 -2.67 17.83
N LYS A 165 -10.18 -2.56 16.59
CA LYS A 165 -9.87 -1.43 15.70
C LYS A 165 -11.11 -0.92 15.00
N ASN A 166 -11.32 0.39 15.07
CA ASN A 166 -12.31 1.07 14.26
C ASN A 166 -11.69 1.38 12.90
N LEU A 167 -12.18 0.72 11.85
CA LEU A 167 -11.70 0.87 10.48
C LEU A 167 -12.42 2.05 9.82
N VAL A 168 -11.79 3.21 9.88
CA VAL A 168 -12.24 4.46 9.26
C VAL A 168 -11.02 5.15 8.67
N GLN A 169 -11.12 5.58 7.40
CA GLN A 169 -10.02 6.30 6.75
C GLN A 169 -9.64 7.57 7.50
N GLY A 170 -8.36 7.79 7.68
CA GLY A 170 -7.79 8.97 8.35
C GLY A 170 -6.47 9.38 7.72
N ASN A 171 -5.90 10.52 8.18
CA ASN A 171 -4.66 11.05 7.64
C ASN A 171 -3.48 10.05 7.77
N VAL A 172 -3.29 9.45 8.96
CA VAL A 172 -2.13 8.60 9.25
C VAL A 172 -2.45 7.10 9.27
N GLU A 173 -3.67 6.72 9.00
CA GLU A 173 -4.12 5.33 8.97
C GLU A 173 -5.01 5.08 7.75
N ASP A 174 -4.63 4.10 6.91
CA ASP A 174 -5.46 3.62 5.82
C ASP A 174 -6.02 2.27 6.18
N VAL A 175 -7.32 2.13 6.04
CA VAL A 175 -8.01 0.93 6.48
C VAL A 175 -8.51 0.10 5.30
N SER A 176 -8.31 -1.21 5.42
CA SER A 176 -8.83 -2.19 4.49
C SER A 176 -9.40 -3.35 5.30
N PRO A 177 -10.70 -3.66 5.20
CA PRO A 177 -11.31 -4.74 5.98
C PRO A 177 -10.94 -6.12 5.40
N PHE A 178 -9.64 -6.41 5.42
CA PHE A 178 -9.01 -7.62 4.93
C PHE A 178 -8.03 -8.17 5.96
N ILE A 179 -8.09 -9.46 6.19
CA ILE A 179 -7.14 -10.20 7.02
C ILE A 179 -6.60 -11.41 6.28
N GLN A 180 -5.36 -11.78 6.59
CA GLN A 180 -4.81 -13.07 6.22
C GLN A 180 -4.14 -13.77 7.41
N SER A 181 -4.13 -15.10 7.36
CA SER A 181 -3.70 -15.99 8.43
C SER A 181 -2.45 -16.76 8.07
N THR A 182 -1.64 -17.09 9.09
CA THR A 182 -0.54 -18.07 8.98
C THR A 182 -0.97 -19.44 8.48
N LYS A 183 -2.27 -19.75 8.47
CA LYS A 183 -2.83 -20.97 7.83
C LYS A 183 -2.95 -20.88 6.30
N GLY A 184 -2.55 -19.76 5.69
CA GLY A 184 -2.55 -19.56 4.26
C GLY A 184 -3.94 -19.27 3.67
N TYR A 185 -4.84 -18.67 4.44
CA TYR A 185 -6.10 -18.13 3.94
C TYR A 185 -6.20 -16.63 4.16
N GLY A 186 -7.04 -15.96 3.36
CA GLY A 186 -7.46 -14.59 3.53
C GLY A 186 -8.97 -14.45 3.58
N LEU A 187 -9.44 -13.38 4.22
CA LEU A 187 -10.83 -12.98 4.26
C LEU A 187 -10.95 -11.49 3.96
N PHE A 188 -11.70 -11.14 2.93
CA PHE A 188 -12.05 -9.77 2.58
C PHE A 188 -13.52 -9.51 2.90
N TRP A 189 -13.76 -8.60 3.83
CA TRP A 189 -15.07 -8.11 4.20
C TRP A 189 -15.44 -6.92 3.31
N ASP A 190 -16.25 -7.13 2.28
CA ASP A 190 -16.54 -6.14 1.24
C ASP A 190 -17.66 -5.19 1.68
N ASN A 191 -17.28 -4.27 2.57
CA ASN A 191 -18.14 -3.18 3.06
C ASN A 191 -17.34 -1.89 3.15
N TYR A 192 -17.95 -0.76 2.80
CA TYR A 192 -17.29 0.55 2.69
C TYR A 192 -17.65 1.51 3.81
N SER A 193 -18.59 1.16 4.67
CA SER A 193 -18.95 1.98 5.83
C SER A 193 -17.93 1.80 6.97
N PRO A 194 -17.91 2.69 7.97
CA PRO A 194 -17.15 2.47 9.18
C PRO A 194 -17.39 1.07 9.73
N THR A 195 -16.31 0.36 10.00
CA THR A 195 -16.34 -1.06 10.39
C THR A 195 -15.48 -1.27 11.62
N VAL A 196 -16.00 -1.95 12.63
CA VAL A 196 -15.22 -2.37 13.80
C VAL A 196 -14.72 -3.78 13.56
N PHE A 197 -13.40 -3.94 13.55
CA PHE A 197 -12.73 -5.22 13.67
C PHE A 197 -12.49 -5.52 15.16
N THR A 198 -12.80 -6.73 15.59
CA THR A 198 -12.53 -7.20 16.95
C THR A 198 -11.86 -8.56 16.89
N ASP A 199 -10.73 -8.73 17.57
CA ASP A 199 -10.17 -10.03 17.89
C ASP A 199 -9.89 -10.10 19.40
N ASN A 200 -10.49 -11.08 20.06
CA ASN A 200 -10.32 -11.32 21.48
C ASN A 200 -10.54 -12.81 21.79
N GLU A 201 -10.47 -13.20 23.06
CA GLU A 201 -10.67 -14.57 23.51
C GLU A 201 -12.03 -15.20 23.11
N LYS A 202 -13.01 -14.37 22.76
CA LYS A 202 -14.35 -14.85 22.45
C LYS A 202 -14.59 -15.00 20.96
N GLU A 203 -14.02 -14.10 20.15
CA GLU A 203 -14.31 -14.05 18.72
C GLU A 203 -13.32 -13.19 17.93
N THR A 204 -13.24 -13.45 16.65
CA THR A 204 -12.74 -12.52 15.62
C THR A 204 -13.94 -12.07 14.81
N SER A 205 -14.19 -10.77 14.67
CA SER A 205 -15.42 -10.30 14.03
C SER A 205 -15.25 -9.00 13.25
N PHE A 206 -16.17 -8.80 12.30
CA PHE A 206 -16.41 -7.53 11.60
C PHE A 206 -17.84 -7.05 11.87
N ARG A 207 -17.98 -5.77 12.21
CA ARG A 207 -19.25 -5.09 12.39
C ARG A 207 -19.24 -3.78 11.61
N SER A 208 -20.07 -3.67 10.58
CA SER A 208 -20.20 -2.45 9.75
C SER A 208 -21.46 -1.67 10.11
N GLU A 209 -21.38 -0.33 10.03
CA GLU A 209 -22.50 0.54 10.36
C GLU A 209 -23.64 0.44 9.36
N VAL A 210 -23.34 0.24 8.06
CA VAL A 210 -24.35 0.19 6.99
C VAL A 210 -24.07 -0.97 6.05
N GLY A 211 -25.10 -1.80 5.80
CA GLY A 211 -25.06 -2.84 4.79
C GLY A 211 -26.43 -3.39 4.48
N ASP A 212 -26.80 -3.47 3.19
CA ASP A 212 -28.03 -4.12 2.74
C ASP A 212 -27.87 -5.65 2.72
N CYS A 213 -26.63 -6.13 2.75
CA CYS A 213 -26.25 -7.54 2.86
C CYS A 213 -24.91 -7.65 3.58
N MET A 214 -24.62 -8.82 4.10
CA MET A 214 -23.28 -9.24 4.47
C MET A 214 -22.60 -9.81 3.23
N ASP A 215 -21.39 -9.36 2.95
CA ASP A 215 -20.65 -9.74 1.74
C ASP A 215 -19.17 -9.90 2.07
N TYR A 216 -18.69 -11.13 1.94
CA TYR A 216 -17.26 -11.37 2.14
C TYR A 216 -16.71 -12.42 1.18
N TYR A 217 -15.40 -12.33 0.94
CA TYR A 217 -14.67 -13.28 0.12
C TYR A 217 -13.70 -14.05 1.00
N PHE A 218 -13.78 -15.37 0.92
CA PHE A 218 -12.80 -16.28 1.50
C PHE A 218 -11.89 -16.81 0.41
N MET A 219 -10.57 -16.83 0.68
CA MET A 219 -9.57 -17.30 -0.29
C MET A 219 -8.52 -18.18 0.40
N TYR A 220 -8.12 -19.25 -0.26
CA TYR A 220 -7.06 -20.14 0.19
C TYR A 220 -5.85 -20.04 -0.76
N GLY A 221 -4.75 -19.47 -0.30
CA GLY A 221 -3.51 -19.31 -1.04
C GLY A 221 -2.44 -20.35 -0.71
N ALA A 222 -2.67 -21.15 0.33
CA ALA A 222 -1.72 -22.08 0.95
C ALA A 222 -0.56 -21.42 1.72
N ASP A 223 -0.13 -20.24 1.32
CA ASP A 223 0.84 -19.37 1.99
C ASP A 223 0.48 -17.89 1.78
N ALA A 224 1.28 -16.99 2.33
CA ALA A 224 1.00 -15.56 2.27
C ALA A 224 1.11 -14.99 0.84
N ASP A 225 2.08 -15.44 0.04
CA ASP A 225 2.19 -15.03 -1.38
C ASP A 225 0.97 -15.50 -2.18
N GLY A 226 0.49 -16.73 -1.93
CA GLY A 226 -0.72 -17.25 -2.56
C GLY A 226 -1.97 -16.45 -2.18
N VAL A 227 -2.10 -16.00 -0.94
CA VAL A 227 -3.21 -15.13 -0.50
C VAL A 227 -3.12 -13.76 -1.18
N VAL A 228 -1.93 -13.17 -1.27
CA VAL A 228 -1.71 -11.92 -2.01
C VAL A 228 -2.08 -12.08 -3.49
N ALA A 229 -1.72 -13.20 -4.12
CA ALA A 229 -2.11 -13.48 -5.50
C ALA A 229 -3.64 -13.59 -5.67
N GLN A 230 -4.34 -14.23 -4.73
CA GLN A 230 -5.79 -14.38 -4.78
C GLN A 230 -6.52 -13.05 -4.59
N ILE A 231 -6.09 -12.20 -3.64
CA ILE A 231 -6.74 -10.91 -3.45
C ILE A 231 -6.51 -9.99 -4.65
N ARG A 232 -5.34 -10.02 -5.28
CA ARG A 232 -5.07 -9.26 -6.51
C ARG A 232 -5.83 -9.82 -7.72
N TYR A 233 -6.00 -11.14 -7.81
CA TYR A 233 -6.89 -11.73 -8.82
C TYR A 233 -8.31 -11.17 -8.70
N LEU A 234 -8.83 -11.02 -7.48
CA LEU A 234 -10.15 -10.42 -7.25
C LEU A 234 -10.16 -8.92 -7.57
N THR A 235 -9.18 -8.17 -7.09
CA THR A 235 -9.22 -6.70 -7.01
C THR A 235 -8.40 -5.98 -8.07
N GLY A 236 -7.70 -6.71 -8.92
CA GLY A 236 -6.92 -6.18 -10.03
C GLY A 236 -5.41 -6.25 -9.82
N GLU A 237 -4.71 -6.37 -10.94
CA GLU A 237 -3.26 -6.46 -11.00
C GLU A 237 -2.57 -5.11 -10.76
N VAL A 238 -1.31 -5.16 -10.36
CA VAL A 238 -0.47 -3.97 -10.15
C VAL A 238 0.22 -3.60 -11.46
N PRO A 239 0.05 -2.39 -12.00
CA PRO A 239 0.80 -1.96 -13.17
C PRO A 239 2.28 -1.72 -12.85
N MET A 240 3.14 -1.83 -13.86
CA MET A 240 4.53 -1.39 -13.74
C MET A 240 4.62 0.13 -13.56
N PHE A 241 5.39 0.57 -12.57
CA PHE A 241 5.72 1.98 -12.41
C PHE A 241 6.90 2.36 -13.31
N PRO A 242 7.07 3.65 -13.66
CA PRO A 242 8.26 4.12 -14.34
C PRO A 242 9.53 3.84 -13.52
N LEU A 243 10.64 3.51 -14.16
CA LEU A 243 11.91 3.23 -13.46
C LEU A 243 12.34 4.38 -12.54
N TRP A 244 12.19 5.63 -12.99
CA TRP A 244 12.60 6.82 -12.25
C TRP A 244 11.84 6.99 -10.92
N THR A 245 10.66 6.41 -10.75
CA THR A 245 9.92 6.48 -9.48
C THR A 245 10.60 5.73 -8.34
N TYR A 246 11.47 4.78 -8.68
CA TYR A 246 12.26 4.02 -7.70
C TYR A 246 13.59 4.71 -7.32
N GLY A 247 13.94 5.82 -7.95
CA GLY A 247 15.04 6.70 -7.53
C GLY A 247 14.72 7.49 -6.26
N TYR A 248 15.52 8.52 -5.98
CA TYR A 248 15.32 9.39 -4.83
C TYR A 248 14.46 10.61 -5.20
N TRP A 249 13.56 10.97 -4.28
CA TRP A 249 12.66 12.10 -4.40
C TRP A 249 12.89 13.12 -3.30
N GLN A 250 13.01 14.39 -3.67
CA GLN A 250 13.04 15.51 -2.75
C GLN A 250 11.70 16.23 -2.74
N SER A 251 11.20 16.50 -1.55
CA SER A 251 9.92 17.16 -1.31
C SER A 251 10.00 17.99 -0.04
N LYS A 252 9.08 18.93 0.09
CA LYS A 252 8.95 19.81 1.25
C LYS A 252 7.53 20.38 1.28
N GLU A 253 6.95 20.53 2.42
CA GLU A 253 5.80 21.39 2.67
C GLU A 253 6.36 22.80 3.02
N ARG A 254 6.46 23.77 2.11
CA ARG A 254 6.37 23.65 0.61
C ARG A 254 7.47 24.51 -0.01
N TYR A 255 7.78 24.30 -1.25
CA TYR A 255 8.55 25.24 -2.06
C TYR A 255 7.66 26.42 -2.43
N LYS A 256 8.16 27.66 -2.22
CA LYS A 256 7.34 28.88 -2.32
C LYS A 256 7.39 29.54 -3.69
N SER A 257 8.25 29.06 -4.59
CA SER A 257 8.38 29.62 -5.93
C SER A 257 8.91 28.59 -6.93
N GLN A 258 8.59 28.81 -8.23
CA GLN A 258 9.16 28.03 -9.32
C GLN A 258 10.70 28.07 -9.33
N LYS A 259 11.30 29.19 -8.93
CA LYS A 259 12.76 29.33 -8.81
C LYS A 259 13.32 28.37 -7.75
N GLU A 260 12.71 28.31 -6.59
CA GLU A 260 13.15 27.42 -5.50
C GLU A 260 13.13 25.96 -5.94
N VAL A 261 12.06 25.51 -6.62
CA VAL A 261 11.96 24.16 -7.18
C VAL A 261 13.12 23.82 -8.10
N VAL A 262 13.39 24.68 -9.08
CA VAL A 262 14.46 24.50 -10.05
C VAL A 262 15.83 24.54 -9.39
N ASP A 263 16.05 25.44 -8.42
CA ASP A 263 17.33 25.58 -7.72
C ASP A 263 17.66 24.36 -6.86
N VAL A 264 16.68 23.71 -6.26
CA VAL A 264 16.88 22.45 -5.51
C VAL A 264 17.42 21.37 -6.43
N VAL A 265 16.80 21.15 -7.58
CA VAL A 265 17.25 20.12 -8.55
C VAL A 265 18.67 20.46 -9.04
N ARG A 266 18.92 21.72 -9.39
CA ARG A 266 20.25 22.16 -9.81
C ARG A 266 21.29 21.90 -8.74
N LYS A 267 20.97 22.18 -7.48
CA LYS A 267 21.88 21.95 -6.35
C LYS A 267 22.25 20.49 -6.19
N TYR A 268 21.31 19.58 -6.34
CA TYR A 268 21.62 18.14 -6.34
C TYR A 268 22.54 17.74 -7.50
N ARG A 269 22.31 18.27 -8.70
CA ARG A 269 23.21 18.04 -9.86
C ARG A 269 24.59 18.59 -9.62
N ASP A 270 24.73 19.81 -9.08
CA ASP A 270 26.02 20.44 -8.75
C ASP A 270 26.80 19.65 -7.71
N LEU A 271 26.12 19.05 -6.73
CA LEU A 271 26.71 18.20 -5.71
C LEU A 271 27.05 16.79 -6.22
N GLY A 272 26.54 16.40 -7.39
CA GLY A 272 26.67 15.04 -7.91
C GLY A 272 25.93 13.99 -7.10
N VAL A 273 24.92 14.39 -6.31
CA VAL A 273 24.07 13.49 -5.52
C VAL A 273 22.87 13.07 -6.36
N PRO A 274 22.59 11.77 -6.49
CA PRO A 274 21.50 11.30 -7.33
C PRO A 274 20.12 11.81 -6.90
N LEU A 275 19.28 12.15 -7.90
CA LEU A 275 17.90 12.60 -7.73
C LEU A 275 17.11 12.34 -9.01
N ASP A 276 15.92 11.73 -8.88
CA ASP A 276 15.00 11.57 -10.01
C ASP A 276 13.76 12.46 -9.91
N GLY A 277 13.25 12.73 -8.73
CA GLY A 277 11.98 13.43 -8.58
C GLY A 277 12.04 14.63 -7.63
N ILE A 278 11.28 15.67 -8.01
CA ILE A 278 10.96 16.79 -7.13
C ILE A 278 9.45 16.96 -7.07
N ILE A 279 8.94 17.33 -5.90
CA ILE A 279 7.50 17.52 -5.70
C ILE A 279 7.21 18.98 -5.35
N GLN A 280 6.29 19.59 -6.09
CA GLN A 280 5.65 20.85 -5.69
C GLN A 280 4.39 20.57 -4.90
N ASP A 281 4.36 21.07 -3.70
CA ASP A 281 3.21 21.00 -2.80
C ASP A 281 2.22 22.16 -3.09
N TRP A 282 1.28 22.44 -2.19
CA TRP A 282 0.18 23.36 -2.36
C TRP A 282 0.57 24.84 -2.55
N GLN A 283 -0.40 25.75 -2.72
CA GLN A 283 -0.28 27.18 -2.95
C GLN A 283 0.39 27.64 -4.26
N TYR A 284 0.71 26.77 -5.21
CA TYR A 284 1.04 27.22 -6.57
C TYR A 284 -0.18 27.85 -7.26
N TRP A 285 -1.38 27.55 -6.79
CA TRP A 285 -2.65 28.18 -7.21
C TRP A 285 -2.90 29.57 -6.59
N GLY A 286 -2.17 29.96 -5.53
CA GLY A 286 -2.34 31.23 -4.83
C GLY A 286 -3.20 31.12 -3.57
N HIS A 287 -4.18 32.00 -3.42
CA HIS A 287 -5.00 32.15 -2.23
C HIS A 287 -5.88 30.91 -1.92
N ASN A 288 -6.26 30.70 -0.66
CA ASN A 288 -7.10 29.57 -0.25
C ASN A 288 -8.50 29.55 -0.91
N TYR A 289 -9.05 30.68 -1.32
CA TYR A 289 -10.26 30.72 -2.15
C TYR A 289 -10.06 30.10 -3.55
N LEU A 290 -8.80 29.95 -3.97
CA LEU A 290 -8.37 29.31 -5.20
C LEU A 290 -7.86 27.88 -4.96
N TRP A 291 -8.15 27.32 -3.79
CA TRP A 291 -7.67 26.02 -3.38
C TRP A 291 -7.87 24.98 -4.48
N ASN A 292 -6.77 24.31 -4.86
CA ASN A 292 -6.77 23.26 -5.89
C ASN A 292 -7.39 23.74 -7.24
N ALA A 293 -7.07 24.97 -7.65
CA ALA A 293 -7.64 25.57 -8.88
C ALA A 293 -7.32 24.78 -10.16
N MET A 294 -6.44 23.79 -10.13
CA MET A 294 -5.89 23.09 -11.29
C MET A 294 -5.22 24.07 -12.27
N ASP A 295 -4.62 25.13 -11.73
CA ASP A 295 -4.02 26.24 -12.47
C ASP A 295 -2.99 26.97 -11.59
N PHE A 296 -2.00 27.61 -12.22
CA PHE A 296 -0.92 28.34 -11.57
C PHE A 296 -1.28 29.84 -11.49
N GLN A 297 -1.95 30.24 -10.43
CA GLN A 297 -2.38 31.63 -10.23
C GLN A 297 -1.51 32.39 -9.20
N ASN A 298 -0.54 31.70 -8.56
CA ASN A 298 0.44 32.35 -7.71
C ASN A 298 1.50 33.05 -8.58
N PRO A 299 1.74 34.38 -8.40
CA PRO A 299 2.72 35.13 -9.20
C PRO A 299 4.16 34.58 -9.12
N LEU A 300 4.50 33.83 -8.05
CA LEU A 300 5.80 33.18 -7.91
C LEU A 300 5.95 31.91 -8.74
N PHE A 301 4.88 31.47 -9.42
CA PHE A 301 4.80 30.36 -10.36
C PHE A 301 4.28 30.84 -11.73
N ASN A 302 4.73 31.99 -12.18
CA ASN A 302 4.19 32.69 -13.35
C ASN A 302 4.55 32.07 -14.72
N ASN A 303 5.45 31.10 -14.74
CA ASN A 303 5.80 30.34 -15.95
C ASN A 303 5.98 28.84 -15.64
N PRO A 304 4.87 28.13 -15.34
CA PRO A 304 4.92 26.73 -14.93
C PRO A 304 5.47 25.80 -16.02
N LYS A 305 5.20 26.09 -17.29
CA LYS A 305 5.77 25.31 -18.40
C LYS A 305 7.29 25.37 -18.40
N LYS A 306 7.87 26.57 -18.21
CA LYS A 306 9.32 26.72 -18.13
C LYS A 306 9.89 26.01 -16.90
N MET A 307 9.21 26.07 -15.74
CA MET A 307 9.63 25.36 -14.53
C MET A 307 9.75 23.84 -14.81
N ILE A 308 8.73 23.25 -15.39
CA ILE A 308 8.70 21.84 -15.76
C ILE A 308 9.82 21.51 -16.76
N ASP A 309 9.98 22.31 -17.80
CA ASP A 309 11.00 22.14 -18.84
C ASP A 309 12.42 22.26 -18.26
N ASP A 310 12.66 23.20 -17.33
CA ASP A 310 13.95 23.35 -16.66
C ASP A 310 14.29 22.13 -15.78
N VAL A 311 13.29 21.55 -15.08
CA VAL A 311 13.45 20.30 -14.32
C VAL A 311 13.77 19.14 -15.26
N HIS A 312 13.02 18.99 -16.36
CA HIS A 312 13.27 17.96 -17.37
C HIS A 312 14.65 18.12 -18.05
N ALA A 313 15.09 19.34 -18.30
CA ALA A 313 16.42 19.60 -18.89
C ALA A 313 17.57 19.14 -17.99
N MET A 314 17.32 19.00 -16.68
CA MET A 314 18.25 18.41 -15.69
C MET A 314 18.03 16.90 -15.48
N ASN A 315 17.27 16.24 -16.36
CA ASN A 315 16.91 14.82 -16.27
C ASN A 315 16.29 14.44 -14.91
N ALA A 316 15.40 15.28 -14.42
CA ALA A 316 14.56 15.01 -13.26
C ALA A 316 13.07 15.07 -13.67
N HIS A 317 12.23 14.47 -12.86
CA HIS A 317 10.78 14.42 -13.04
C HIS A 317 10.09 15.24 -11.97
N MET A 318 8.87 15.69 -12.28
CA MET A 318 8.12 16.55 -11.37
C MET A 318 6.74 15.97 -11.06
N ALA A 319 6.42 15.90 -9.77
CA ALA A 319 5.07 15.65 -9.27
C ALA A 319 4.50 16.94 -8.67
N ILE A 320 3.18 17.05 -8.64
CA ILE A 320 2.48 18.20 -8.07
C ILE A 320 1.31 17.76 -7.20
N SER A 321 1.12 18.50 -6.11
CA SER A 321 0.01 18.30 -5.19
C SER A 321 -1.32 18.66 -5.84
N ILE A 322 -2.28 17.76 -5.80
CA ILE A 322 -3.68 17.95 -6.16
C ILE A 322 -4.56 17.37 -5.06
N TRP A 323 -5.70 18.00 -4.83
CA TRP A 323 -6.55 17.69 -3.69
C TRP A 323 -7.93 17.16 -4.12
N SER A 324 -8.63 16.52 -3.20
CA SER A 324 -10.03 16.10 -3.40
C SER A 324 -11.05 17.23 -3.16
N SER A 325 -10.59 18.43 -2.84
CA SER A 325 -11.43 19.58 -2.49
C SER A 325 -11.07 20.80 -3.32
N PHE A 326 -12.00 21.73 -3.44
CA PHE A 326 -11.87 22.93 -4.27
C PHE A 326 -12.30 24.18 -3.54
N GLY A 327 -11.60 25.28 -3.76
CA GLY A 327 -11.96 26.62 -3.27
C GLY A 327 -13.07 27.26 -4.10
N PRO A 328 -13.93 28.10 -3.49
CA PRO A 328 -15.15 28.62 -4.11
C PRO A 328 -14.90 29.55 -5.32
N ALA A 329 -13.72 30.13 -5.44
CA ALA A 329 -13.38 30.99 -6.57
C ALA A 329 -12.86 30.22 -7.80
N THR A 330 -12.68 28.90 -7.70
CA THR A 330 -12.16 28.08 -8.79
C THR A 330 -13.22 27.73 -9.84
N LYS A 331 -12.78 27.47 -11.07
CA LYS A 331 -13.65 26.97 -12.13
C LYS A 331 -14.23 25.59 -11.84
N PRO A 332 -13.41 24.61 -11.39
CA PRO A 332 -13.93 23.27 -11.03
C PRO A 332 -14.97 23.33 -9.94
N TYR A 333 -14.79 24.16 -8.88
CA TYR A 333 -15.81 24.32 -7.83
C TYR A 333 -17.15 24.75 -8.41
N ARG A 334 -17.16 25.79 -9.24
CA ARG A 334 -18.41 26.36 -9.79
C ARG A 334 -19.16 25.34 -10.62
N GLU A 335 -18.46 24.63 -11.50
CA GLU A 335 -19.08 23.60 -12.35
C GLU A 335 -19.61 22.41 -11.50
N LEU A 336 -18.87 21.98 -10.48
CA LEU A 336 -19.30 20.91 -9.57
C LEU A 336 -20.49 21.37 -8.70
N ALA A 337 -20.46 22.62 -8.19
CA ALA A 337 -21.54 23.18 -7.37
C ALA A 337 -22.84 23.32 -8.16
N ASP A 338 -22.78 23.82 -9.40
CA ASP A 338 -23.94 23.97 -10.28
C ASP A 338 -24.65 22.63 -10.57
N LYS A 339 -23.92 21.52 -10.44
CA LYS A 339 -24.42 20.15 -10.65
C LYS A 339 -24.74 19.40 -9.35
N GLY A 340 -24.51 20.04 -8.18
CA GLY A 340 -24.73 19.41 -6.88
C GLY A 340 -23.76 18.26 -6.59
N LEU A 341 -22.49 18.39 -7.04
CA LEU A 341 -21.44 17.36 -6.95
C LEU A 341 -20.36 17.71 -5.91
N LEU A 342 -20.67 18.57 -4.95
CA LEU A 342 -19.83 18.89 -3.80
C LEU A 342 -20.51 18.43 -2.51
N TYR A 343 -19.71 17.98 -1.55
CA TYR A 343 -20.20 17.61 -0.22
C TYR A 343 -20.45 18.86 0.65
N ASP A 344 -21.35 18.75 1.60
CA ASP A 344 -21.76 19.88 2.44
C ASP A 344 -20.92 20.07 3.70
N PHE A 345 -20.11 19.09 4.11
CA PHE A 345 -19.28 19.21 5.30
C PHE A 345 -18.01 20.07 5.07
N ARG A 346 -17.47 20.59 6.18
CA ARG A 346 -16.26 21.40 6.16
C ARG A 346 -15.01 20.53 5.97
N THR A 347 -14.07 21.04 5.19
CA THR A 347 -12.77 20.39 4.97
C THR A 347 -11.62 21.40 5.09
N TRP A 348 -10.40 20.90 5.09
CA TRP A 348 -9.19 21.72 5.05
C TRP A 348 -9.02 22.40 3.68
N PRO A 349 -8.52 23.65 3.62
CA PRO A 349 -8.26 24.56 4.74
C PRO A 349 -9.54 25.21 5.27
N ALA A 350 -9.59 25.42 6.58
CA ALA A 350 -10.75 26.09 7.20
C ALA A 350 -10.78 27.58 6.97
N SER A 351 -9.61 28.23 6.86
CA SER A 351 -9.50 29.68 6.71
C SER A 351 -9.42 30.12 5.25
N GLY A 352 -9.87 31.35 4.96
CA GLY A 352 -9.73 31.99 3.66
C GLY A 352 -8.42 32.75 3.48
N THR A 353 -7.63 32.92 4.53
CA THR A 353 -6.37 33.65 4.49
C THR A 353 -5.20 32.80 4.07
N GLU A 354 -4.22 33.42 3.44
CA GLU A 354 -2.90 32.84 3.24
C GLU A 354 -2.10 32.91 4.54
N GLY A 355 -1.17 32.03 4.69
CA GLY A 355 -0.27 32.05 5.81
C GLY A 355 -0.58 31.00 6.87
N TRP A 356 0.35 30.87 7.74
CA TRP A 356 0.35 29.88 8.79
C TRP A 356 0.59 30.57 10.16
N PRO A 357 -0.13 30.23 11.22
CA PRO A 357 -1.27 29.29 11.26
C PRO A 357 -2.51 29.81 10.53
N PRO A 358 -3.43 28.92 10.08
CA PRO A 358 -4.66 29.32 9.43
C PRO A 358 -5.55 30.21 10.34
N ASP A 359 -6.19 31.21 9.77
CA ASP A 359 -7.19 32.00 10.46
C ASP A 359 -8.54 31.28 10.45
N MET A 360 -8.85 30.59 11.54
CA MET A 360 -10.07 29.81 11.70
C MET A 360 -11.34 30.66 11.81
N GLU A 361 -11.21 31.97 12.09
CA GLU A 361 -12.34 32.92 12.12
C GLU A 361 -12.78 33.32 10.72
N TYR A 362 -11.94 33.00 9.69
CA TYR A 362 -12.21 33.38 8.30
C TYR A 362 -12.37 32.17 7.38
N PRO A 363 -13.60 31.62 7.24
CA PRO A 363 -13.81 30.39 6.48
C PRO A 363 -13.42 30.51 5.01
N SER A 364 -12.71 29.51 4.49
CA SER A 364 -12.30 29.47 3.08
C SER A 364 -13.43 29.08 2.13
N GLY A 365 -14.43 28.33 2.59
CA GLY A 365 -15.50 27.79 1.76
C GLY A 365 -15.09 26.59 0.88
N VAL A 366 -13.94 26.00 1.16
CA VAL A 366 -13.43 24.80 0.44
C VAL A 366 -14.36 23.62 0.68
N ARG A 367 -14.68 22.85 -0.39
CA ARG A 367 -15.53 21.66 -0.34
C ARG A 367 -14.97 20.49 -1.14
N VAL A 368 -15.24 19.28 -0.66
CA VAL A 368 -14.85 18.01 -1.30
C VAL A 368 -15.81 17.69 -2.45
N TYR A 369 -15.26 17.19 -3.57
CA TYR A 369 -16.06 16.71 -4.69
C TYR A 369 -16.54 15.28 -4.49
N ASP A 370 -17.68 14.95 -5.09
CA ASP A 370 -18.23 13.59 -5.05
C ASP A 370 -17.52 12.65 -6.01
N ALA A 371 -16.43 12.01 -5.57
CA ALA A 371 -15.66 11.08 -6.37
C ALA A 371 -16.44 9.81 -6.79
N TYR A 372 -17.58 9.53 -6.17
CA TYR A 372 -18.43 8.41 -6.59
C TYR A 372 -19.19 8.71 -7.88
N SER A 373 -19.43 10.00 -8.19
CA SER A 373 -20.06 10.42 -9.45
C SER A 373 -19.10 10.31 -10.63
N PRO A 374 -19.44 9.55 -11.68
CA PRO A 374 -18.67 9.54 -12.92
C PRO A 374 -18.51 10.94 -13.52
N GLU A 375 -19.58 11.75 -13.53
CA GLU A 375 -19.55 13.12 -14.04
C GLU A 375 -18.58 14.01 -13.24
N ALA A 376 -18.53 13.85 -11.91
CA ALA A 376 -17.59 14.61 -11.09
C ALA A 376 -16.13 14.23 -11.37
N ARG A 377 -15.83 12.95 -11.62
CA ARG A 377 -14.49 12.52 -12.05
C ARG A 377 -14.12 13.04 -13.43
N ASP A 378 -15.08 13.10 -14.39
CA ASP A 378 -14.89 13.71 -15.70
C ASP A 378 -14.52 15.19 -15.58
N ILE A 379 -15.22 15.94 -14.72
CA ILE A 379 -14.96 17.36 -14.47
C ILE A 379 -13.58 17.54 -13.81
N TYR A 380 -13.25 16.72 -12.80
CA TYR A 380 -11.95 16.74 -12.15
C TYR A 380 -10.82 16.59 -13.17
N TRP A 381 -10.88 15.53 -13.99
CA TRP A 381 -9.85 15.29 -15.01
C TRP A 381 -9.81 16.37 -16.07
N LYS A 382 -10.94 16.89 -16.52
CA LYS A 382 -10.99 17.98 -17.50
C LYS A 382 -10.08 19.15 -17.11
N TYR A 383 -10.24 19.65 -15.88
CA TYR A 383 -9.42 20.76 -15.40
C TYR A 383 -7.99 20.38 -15.11
N LEU A 384 -7.75 19.21 -14.56
CA LEU A 384 -6.40 18.70 -14.32
C LEU A 384 -5.61 18.55 -15.64
N ASN A 385 -6.24 18.00 -16.66
CA ASN A 385 -5.63 17.84 -17.97
C ASN A 385 -5.32 19.19 -18.63
N GLU A 386 -6.30 20.10 -18.64
CA GLU A 386 -6.15 21.41 -19.30
C GLU A 386 -5.13 22.30 -18.59
N GLY A 387 -5.14 22.34 -17.27
CA GLY A 387 -4.34 23.29 -16.50
C GLY A 387 -2.94 22.79 -16.13
N ILE A 388 -2.75 21.47 -16.01
CA ILE A 388 -1.49 20.92 -15.49
C ILE A 388 -0.90 19.83 -16.40
N PHE A 389 -1.65 18.78 -16.76
CA PHE A 389 -1.09 17.63 -17.49
C PHE A 389 -0.49 18.03 -18.83
N LYS A 390 -1.18 18.86 -19.60
CA LYS A 390 -0.71 19.38 -20.90
C LYS A 390 0.55 20.25 -20.83
N LEU A 391 0.92 20.73 -19.64
CA LEU A 391 2.19 21.44 -19.43
C LEU A 391 3.40 20.49 -19.38
N GLY A 392 3.14 19.16 -19.26
CA GLY A 392 4.18 18.13 -19.19
C GLY A 392 4.43 17.55 -17.80
N MET A 393 3.54 17.78 -16.82
CA MET A 393 3.66 17.19 -15.50
C MET A 393 3.76 15.66 -15.56
N ASP A 394 4.64 15.07 -14.75
CA ASP A 394 4.97 13.64 -14.81
C ASP A 394 4.14 12.79 -13.88
N ALA A 395 3.76 13.32 -12.72
CA ALA A 395 3.11 12.54 -11.68
C ALA A 395 2.19 13.41 -10.80
N TRP A 396 1.33 12.73 -10.05
CA TRP A 396 0.34 13.34 -9.17
C TRP A 396 0.63 13.02 -7.71
N TRP A 397 0.53 14.02 -6.86
CA TRP A 397 0.44 13.82 -5.41
C TRP A 397 -1.00 14.14 -5.00
N MET A 398 -1.82 13.10 -4.85
CA MET A 398 -3.21 13.20 -4.46
C MET A 398 -3.32 13.22 -2.94
N ASP A 399 -3.31 14.43 -2.39
CA ASP A 399 -3.44 14.66 -0.95
C ASP A 399 -4.91 14.70 -0.52
N SER A 400 -5.18 14.46 0.76
CA SER A 400 -6.54 14.53 1.36
C SER A 400 -7.57 13.62 0.67
N THR A 401 -7.20 12.38 0.40
CA THR A 401 -8.07 11.42 -0.29
C THR A 401 -8.88 10.51 0.64
N GLU A 402 -8.92 10.78 1.94
CA GLU A 402 -9.77 10.09 2.95
C GLU A 402 -11.28 10.29 2.72
N PRO A 403 -11.85 11.45 2.40
CA PRO A 403 -11.31 12.83 2.36
C PRO A 403 -11.18 13.47 3.73
N ASP A 404 -10.27 14.46 3.83
CA ASP A 404 -10.12 15.28 5.03
C ASP A 404 -11.41 16.06 5.37
N HIS A 405 -11.67 16.21 6.65
CA HIS A 405 -12.81 16.97 7.16
C HIS A 405 -12.43 17.64 8.49
N LEU A 406 -13.05 18.79 8.75
CA LEU A 406 -12.84 19.58 9.96
C LEU A 406 -14.13 19.68 10.76
N ASP A 407 -14.00 19.67 12.09
CA ASP A 407 -15.15 19.77 13.01
C ASP A 407 -16.26 18.78 12.61
N PHE A 408 -15.87 17.56 12.23
CA PHE A 408 -16.78 16.54 11.71
C PHE A 408 -17.85 16.18 12.73
N LYS A 409 -19.09 16.30 12.33
CA LYS A 409 -20.24 16.01 13.18
C LYS A 409 -20.90 14.70 12.76
N PRO A 410 -21.60 14.00 13.67
CA PRO A 410 -22.30 12.77 13.30
C PRO A 410 -23.26 12.92 12.10
N GLU A 411 -23.92 14.08 11.96
CA GLU A 411 -24.81 14.39 10.84
C GLU A 411 -24.08 14.55 9.50
N ASP A 412 -22.80 14.85 9.48
CA ASP A 412 -22.00 14.93 8.25
C ASP A 412 -21.90 13.57 7.56
N MET A 413 -22.05 12.47 8.31
CA MET A 413 -22.16 11.11 7.79
C MET A 413 -23.40 10.91 6.91
N ASP A 414 -24.46 11.71 7.10
CA ASP A 414 -25.69 11.65 6.33
C ASP A 414 -25.59 12.43 4.99
N THR A 415 -24.44 13.09 4.74
CA THR A 415 -24.18 13.80 3.48
C THR A 415 -24.46 12.90 2.30
N LYS A 416 -25.27 13.41 1.35
CA LYS A 416 -25.63 12.67 0.15
C LYS A 416 -24.45 12.56 -0.80
N THR A 417 -24.18 11.34 -1.26
CA THR A 417 -23.24 11.04 -2.35
C THR A 417 -23.99 10.43 -3.54
N TYR A 418 -23.31 10.26 -4.66
CA TYR A 418 -23.86 9.55 -5.82
C TYR A 418 -24.32 8.11 -5.50
N MET A 419 -23.72 7.48 -4.49
CA MET A 419 -23.97 6.09 -4.10
C MET A 419 -24.74 5.94 -2.77
N GLY A 420 -25.39 6.95 -2.27
CA GLY A 420 -26.13 6.95 -1.00
C GLY A 420 -25.55 7.93 0.02
N SER A 421 -25.59 7.59 1.31
CA SER A 421 -24.98 8.43 2.35
C SER A 421 -23.46 8.33 2.32
N PHE A 422 -22.78 9.36 2.81
CA PHE A 422 -21.32 9.31 3.01
C PHE A 422 -20.94 8.19 4.00
N ARG A 423 -21.76 7.94 5.04
CA ARG A 423 -21.59 6.79 5.96
C ARG A 423 -21.49 5.47 5.22
N LYS A 424 -22.35 5.22 4.22
CA LYS A 424 -22.39 3.96 3.48
C LYS A 424 -21.10 3.67 2.70
N VAL A 425 -20.43 4.72 2.23
CA VAL A 425 -19.33 4.58 1.24
C VAL A 425 -17.98 5.16 1.67
N ARG A 426 -17.90 5.81 2.82
CA ARG A 426 -16.77 6.63 3.27
C ARG A 426 -15.40 6.03 3.01
N ASN A 427 -15.18 4.76 3.38
CA ASN A 427 -13.86 4.15 3.33
C ASN A 427 -13.35 3.87 1.91
N ALA A 428 -14.23 3.79 0.91
CA ALA A 428 -13.86 3.56 -0.48
C ALA A 428 -13.60 4.86 -1.27
N TYR A 429 -13.68 6.03 -0.65
CA TYR A 429 -13.46 7.30 -1.34
C TYR A 429 -12.10 7.37 -2.07
N PRO A 430 -10.96 6.99 -1.45
CA PRO A 430 -9.66 7.03 -2.12
C PRO A 430 -9.61 6.14 -3.37
N LEU A 431 -10.22 4.96 -3.32
CA LEU A 431 -10.30 4.06 -4.47
C LEU A 431 -10.98 4.74 -5.68
N MET A 432 -12.04 5.52 -5.45
CA MET A 432 -12.79 6.19 -6.51
C MET A 432 -12.08 7.44 -7.02
N SER A 433 -11.51 8.23 -6.12
CA SER A 433 -10.80 9.46 -6.48
C SER A 433 -9.53 9.16 -7.27
N VAL A 434 -8.69 8.25 -6.77
CA VAL A 434 -7.45 7.82 -7.42
C VAL A 434 -7.74 7.10 -8.74
N GLY A 435 -8.72 6.20 -8.74
CA GLY A 435 -9.15 5.48 -9.94
C GLY A 435 -9.61 6.43 -11.04
N GLY A 436 -10.32 7.50 -10.68
CA GLY A 436 -10.76 8.52 -11.65
C GLY A 436 -9.60 9.18 -12.39
N VAL A 437 -8.53 9.58 -11.67
CA VAL A 437 -7.33 10.19 -12.30
C VAL A 437 -6.59 9.17 -13.17
N TYR A 438 -6.39 7.94 -12.67
CA TYR A 438 -5.71 6.89 -13.41
C TYR A 438 -6.42 6.55 -14.72
N ASP A 439 -7.71 6.25 -14.68
CA ASP A 439 -8.49 5.82 -15.85
C ASP A 439 -8.52 6.91 -16.94
N HIS A 440 -8.70 8.17 -16.54
CA HIS A 440 -8.72 9.28 -17.46
C HIS A 440 -7.35 9.55 -18.10
N GLN A 441 -6.26 9.52 -17.34
CA GLN A 441 -4.93 9.69 -17.91
C GLN A 441 -4.60 8.55 -18.87
N ARG A 442 -4.92 7.30 -18.51
CA ARG A 442 -4.76 6.14 -19.40
C ARG A 442 -5.53 6.29 -20.72
N ALA A 443 -6.73 6.85 -20.65
CA ALA A 443 -7.57 7.07 -21.83
C ALA A 443 -6.97 8.11 -22.82
N VAL A 444 -6.20 9.09 -22.31
CA VAL A 444 -5.62 10.13 -23.16
C VAL A 444 -4.19 9.84 -23.61
N SER A 445 -3.43 9.03 -22.89
CA SER A 445 -2.04 8.70 -23.21
C SER A 445 -1.61 7.35 -22.64
N SER A 446 -0.93 6.55 -23.47
CA SER A 446 -0.18 5.36 -23.09
C SER A 446 1.34 5.54 -23.18
N ASP A 447 1.82 6.77 -23.51
CA ASP A 447 3.24 7.08 -23.67
C ASP A 447 3.94 7.34 -22.33
N LYS A 448 3.17 7.67 -21.29
CA LYS A 448 3.65 7.81 -19.91
C LYS A 448 2.85 6.90 -18.99
N ARG A 449 3.54 6.15 -18.13
CA ARG A 449 2.91 5.43 -17.04
C ARG A 449 2.37 6.42 -16.03
N VAL A 450 1.17 6.17 -15.56
CA VAL A 450 0.56 6.94 -14.49
C VAL A 450 1.29 6.61 -13.18
N PHE A 451 1.75 7.63 -12.47
CA PHE A 451 2.25 7.50 -11.12
C PHE A 451 1.49 8.46 -10.20
N ILE A 452 0.89 7.90 -9.18
CA ILE A 452 0.11 8.62 -8.18
C ILE A 452 0.70 8.33 -6.80
N LEU A 453 1.12 9.37 -6.10
CA LEU A 453 1.36 9.35 -4.67
C LEU A 453 0.08 9.82 -3.99
N THR A 454 -0.47 9.04 -3.05
CA THR A 454 -1.74 9.38 -2.40
C THR A 454 -1.69 9.13 -0.90
N ARG A 455 -2.41 9.94 -0.10
CA ARG A 455 -2.40 9.85 1.36
C ARG A 455 -3.24 8.68 1.89
N SER A 456 -4.26 8.29 1.15
CA SER A 456 -5.18 7.26 1.61
C SER A 456 -5.35 6.15 0.59
N GLY A 457 -5.68 4.95 1.07
CA GLY A 457 -5.84 3.76 0.24
C GLY A 457 -6.97 2.86 0.69
N PHE A 458 -7.62 2.20 -0.27
CA PHE A 458 -8.59 1.15 -0.01
C PHE A 458 -8.32 -0.04 -0.93
N LEU A 459 -8.70 -1.23 -0.49
CA LEU A 459 -8.42 -2.48 -1.18
C LEU A 459 -8.87 -2.46 -2.65
N GLY A 460 -7.96 -2.77 -3.56
CA GLY A 460 -8.14 -2.65 -5.01
C GLY A 460 -7.45 -1.44 -5.64
N GLN A 461 -6.97 -0.49 -4.83
CA GLN A 461 -6.30 0.71 -5.35
C GLN A 461 -4.95 0.43 -6.00
N GLN A 462 -4.31 -0.70 -5.68
CA GLN A 462 -3.06 -1.13 -6.32
C GLN A 462 -3.13 -1.18 -7.85
N ARG A 463 -4.32 -1.37 -8.43
CA ARG A 463 -4.52 -1.41 -9.89
C ARG A 463 -4.42 -0.05 -10.59
N TYR A 464 -4.34 1.04 -9.82
CA TYR A 464 -4.39 2.41 -10.33
C TYR A 464 -3.05 3.16 -10.29
N GLY A 465 -1.93 2.46 -10.33
CA GLY A 465 -0.62 3.10 -10.35
C GLY A 465 -0.34 3.96 -9.12
N ALA A 466 -0.87 3.56 -7.97
CA ALA A 466 -0.83 4.33 -6.74
C ALA A 466 0.20 3.79 -5.75
N ASN A 467 1.00 4.71 -5.20
CA ASN A 467 1.82 4.53 -4.02
C ASN A 467 1.19 5.32 -2.86
N VAL A 468 1.00 4.68 -1.72
CA VAL A 468 0.39 5.30 -0.54
C VAL A 468 1.50 5.65 0.46
N TRP A 469 1.44 6.86 1.07
CA TRP A 469 2.34 7.18 2.18
C TRP A 469 1.59 7.17 3.51
N SER A 470 2.35 7.13 4.60
CA SER A 470 1.80 6.97 5.96
C SER A 470 1.22 8.24 6.57
N GLY A 471 0.98 9.29 5.78
CA GLY A 471 0.37 10.54 6.24
C GLY A 471 1.31 11.45 7.03
N ASP A 472 0.74 12.44 7.71
CA ASP A 472 1.44 13.53 8.42
C ASP A 472 1.91 13.06 9.81
N VAL A 473 2.87 12.15 9.84
CA VAL A 473 3.38 11.56 11.07
C VAL A 473 4.38 12.45 11.80
N GLY A 474 4.45 12.35 13.12
CA GLY A 474 5.43 13.08 13.92
C GLY A 474 6.86 12.56 13.74
N SER A 475 7.85 13.45 13.84
CA SER A 475 9.26 13.09 13.78
C SER A 475 9.73 12.56 15.13
N SER A 476 9.56 11.26 15.38
CA SER A 476 9.98 10.59 16.61
C SER A 476 10.45 9.17 16.36
N TRP A 477 11.22 8.63 17.29
CA TRP A 477 11.66 7.23 17.24
C TRP A 477 10.48 6.25 17.37
N GLU A 478 9.49 6.58 18.19
CA GLU A 478 8.26 5.78 18.31
C GLU A 478 7.53 5.70 16.97
N THR A 479 7.38 6.82 16.30
CA THR A 479 6.77 6.86 14.96
C THR A 479 7.57 6.03 13.96
N LEU A 480 8.91 6.14 13.96
CA LEU A 480 9.77 5.34 13.06
C LEU A 480 9.57 3.84 13.30
N ARG A 481 9.50 3.40 14.56
CA ARG A 481 9.20 2.01 14.91
C ARG A 481 7.86 1.55 14.35
N ASN A 482 6.83 2.39 14.44
CA ASN A 482 5.48 2.06 13.97
C ASN A 482 5.38 1.96 12.44
N GLN A 483 6.28 2.63 11.70
CA GLN A 483 6.28 2.59 10.23
C GLN A 483 6.57 1.19 9.68
N VAL A 484 7.42 0.40 10.33
CA VAL A 484 7.79 -0.92 9.84
C VAL A 484 6.58 -1.85 9.76
N PRO A 485 5.86 -2.17 10.86
CA PRO A 485 4.70 -3.05 10.78
C PRO A 485 3.53 -2.44 9.98
N ALA A 486 3.40 -1.10 9.92
CA ALA A 486 2.39 -0.43 9.11
C ALA A 486 2.58 -0.75 7.61
N GLY A 487 3.79 -0.57 7.08
CA GLY A 487 4.11 -0.89 5.68
C GLY A 487 3.99 -2.39 5.38
N LEU A 488 4.36 -3.26 6.33
CA LEU A 488 4.26 -4.71 6.17
C LEU A 488 2.80 -5.20 6.12
N ASN A 489 1.93 -4.72 7.00
CA ASN A 489 0.51 -5.06 6.98
C ASN A 489 -0.19 -4.53 5.73
N PHE A 490 0.17 -3.32 5.29
CA PHE A 490 -0.33 -2.76 4.03
C PHE A 490 0.04 -3.63 2.82
N SER A 491 1.29 -4.09 2.77
CA SER A 491 1.79 -5.00 1.75
C SER A 491 1.04 -6.35 1.76
N LEU A 492 0.76 -6.90 2.94
CA LEU A 492 0.01 -8.14 3.13
C LEU A 492 -1.47 -8.01 2.72
N CYS A 493 -2.03 -6.79 2.65
CA CYS A 493 -3.34 -6.53 2.04
C CYS A 493 -3.32 -6.60 0.49
N GLY A 494 -2.18 -6.89 -0.14
CA GLY A 494 -2.05 -6.95 -1.59
C GLY A 494 -1.70 -5.61 -2.24
N MET A 495 -1.45 -4.55 -1.46
CA MET A 495 -1.07 -3.21 -1.91
C MET A 495 0.45 -3.02 -1.73
N PRO A 496 1.28 -3.22 -2.78
CA PRO A 496 2.73 -3.39 -2.64
C PRO A 496 3.52 -2.08 -2.62
N HIS A 497 2.92 -0.96 -3.03
CA HIS A 497 3.59 0.32 -3.14
C HIS A 497 3.23 1.22 -1.97
N TRP A 498 4.21 1.44 -1.11
CA TRP A 498 4.07 2.19 0.12
C TRP A 498 5.36 2.96 0.43
N ASN A 499 5.23 4.09 1.10
CA ASN A 499 6.35 4.81 1.70
C ASN A 499 5.91 5.59 2.94
N ASN A 500 6.84 6.33 3.51
CA ASN A 500 6.65 7.26 4.60
C ASN A 500 7.42 8.56 4.31
N ASP A 501 7.12 9.61 5.05
CA ASP A 501 7.89 10.84 5.03
C ASP A 501 9.20 10.62 5.77
N ILE A 502 10.31 10.53 5.02
CA ILE A 502 11.63 10.33 5.61
C ILE A 502 11.96 11.52 6.51
N GLY A 503 12.20 11.22 7.79
CA GLY A 503 12.44 12.20 8.84
C GLY A 503 11.19 12.63 9.61
N GLY A 504 10.02 12.05 9.28
CA GLY A 504 8.72 12.44 9.83
C GLY A 504 8.20 13.76 9.24
N PHE A 505 6.88 13.97 9.22
CA PHE A 505 6.29 15.19 8.67
C PHE A 505 6.52 16.38 9.61
N PHE A 506 6.11 16.29 10.88
CA PHE A 506 6.27 17.36 11.87
C PHE A 506 7.62 17.28 12.58
N ALA A 507 8.52 18.21 12.31
CA ALA A 507 9.86 18.28 12.90
C ALA A 507 10.13 19.57 13.69
N GLY A 508 9.12 20.42 13.90
CA GLY A 508 9.25 21.72 14.55
C GLY A 508 9.86 21.69 15.96
N GLN A 509 9.65 20.57 16.71
CA GLN A 509 10.24 20.39 18.02
C GLN A 509 11.77 20.42 18.03
N TYR A 510 12.43 20.09 16.92
CA TYR A 510 13.89 20.10 16.78
C TYR A 510 14.47 21.43 16.32
N ASN A 511 13.67 22.37 15.83
CA ASN A 511 14.06 23.72 15.50
C ASN A 511 14.34 24.54 16.78
N LYS A 512 15.15 25.59 16.69
CA LYS A 512 15.35 26.55 17.80
C LYS A 512 14.14 27.44 18.02
N SER A 513 13.48 27.78 16.93
CA SER A 513 12.21 28.51 16.92
C SER A 513 11.33 28.03 15.78
N TRP A 514 10.05 28.38 15.81
CA TRP A 514 9.13 27.96 14.80
C TRP A 514 9.60 28.27 13.38
N ASN A 515 9.68 27.22 12.56
CA ASN A 515 9.99 27.29 11.13
C ASN A 515 11.34 28.00 10.78
N ASP A 516 12.30 28.02 11.70
CA ASP A 516 13.61 28.63 11.45
C ASP A 516 14.59 27.74 10.66
N GLY A 517 14.16 26.50 10.36
CA GLY A 517 14.94 25.55 9.55
C GLY A 517 16.20 25.03 10.22
N THR A 518 16.34 25.11 11.54
CA THR A 518 17.56 24.71 12.25
C THR A 518 17.61 23.24 12.65
N ALA A 519 16.51 22.48 12.53
CA ALA A 519 16.49 21.06 12.88
C ALA A 519 17.58 20.22 12.19
N PRO A 520 17.94 20.41 10.91
CA PRO A 520 19.03 19.66 10.28
C PRO A 520 20.41 19.88 10.92
N LYS A 521 20.56 20.86 11.81
CA LYS A 521 21.78 21.11 12.61
C LYS A 521 21.66 20.59 14.04
N ASN A 522 20.51 20.05 14.42
CA ASN A 522 20.27 19.47 15.74
C ASN A 522 20.69 17.99 15.73
N PRO A 523 21.65 17.55 16.57
CA PRO A 523 22.11 16.17 16.60
C PRO A 523 21.00 15.13 16.83
N LEU A 524 19.97 15.47 17.62
CA LEU A 524 18.81 14.61 17.85
C LEU A 524 18.07 14.30 16.54
N TYR A 525 17.84 15.34 15.73
CA TYR A 525 17.17 15.17 14.45
C TYR A 525 18.08 14.56 13.38
N GLN A 526 19.37 14.90 13.40
CA GLN A 526 20.34 14.33 12.48
C GLN A 526 20.41 12.80 12.59
N GLU A 527 20.48 12.25 13.80
CA GLU A 527 20.48 10.80 14.00
C GLU A 527 19.16 10.18 13.54
N LEU A 528 18.02 10.70 14.00
CA LEU A 528 16.69 10.22 13.62
C LEU A 528 16.50 10.25 12.10
N TYR A 529 16.86 11.35 11.45
CA TYR A 529 16.73 11.51 10.01
C TYR A 529 17.58 10.50 9.23
N VAL A 530 18.85 10.31 9.61
CA VAL A 530 19.71 9.33 8.94
C VAL A 530 19.14 7.91 9.08
N ARG A 531 18.70 7.52 10.29
CA ARG A 531 18.11 6.19 10.51
C ARG A 531 16.81 6.02 9.75
N TRP A 532 16.02 7.06 9.66
CA TRP A 532 14.79 7.04 8.83
C TRP A 532 15.09 6.93 7.34
N LEU A 533 16.09 7.66 6.84
CA LEU A 533 16.53 7.56 5.45
C LEU A 533 17.06 6.17 5.11
N GLN A 534 17.79 5.53 6.02
CA GLN A 534 18.25 4.15 5.88
C GLN A 534 17.08 3.20 5.73
N PHE A 535 16.04 3.33 6.54
CA PHE A 535 14.79 2.58 6.38
C PHE A 535 14.12 2.90 5.03
N GLY A 536 13.98 4.18 4.68
CA GLY A 536 13.37 4.63 3.44
C GLY A 536 14.10 4.18 2.17
N THR A 537 15.40 3.84 2.27
CA THR A 537 16.18 3.24 1.17
C THR A 537 15.62 1.87 0.76
N PHE A 538 14.97 1.17 1.67
CA PHE A 538 14.37 -0.16 1.49
C PHE A 538 12.85 -0.13 1.61
N THR A 539 12.23 0.94 1.12
CA THR A 539 10.80 1.05 0.85
C THR A 539 10.56 1.20 -0.65
N PRO A 540 9.37 0.90 -1.19
CA PRO A 540 9.10 1.02 -2.62
C PRO A 540 9.40 2.40 -3.19
N MET A 541 9.04 3.48 -2.49
CA MET A 541 9.38 4.86 -2.87
C MET A 541 10.30 5.47 -1.81
N MET A 542 11.40 6.08 -2.22
CA MET A 542 12.36 6.77 -1.36
C MET A 542 12.17 8.28 -1.46
N ARG A 543 11.36 8.86 -0.56
CA ARG A 543 10.99 10.28 -0.58
C ARG A 543 11.31 10.97 0.75
N SER A 544 12.13 12.02 0.73
CA SER A 544 12.27 12.96 1.84
C SER A 544 11.16 14.01 1.76
N HIS A 545 10.41 14.19 2.84
CA HIS A 545 9.33 15.18 2.92
C HIS A 545 9.03 15.57 4.37
N GLY A 546 8.46 16.75 4.55
CA GLY A 546 7.86 17.20 5.79
C GLY A 546 7.75 18.71 5.89
N ALA A 547 7.06 19.15 6.96
CA ALA A 547 6.86 20.55 7.33
C ALA A 547 7.98 21.07 8.23
N ASP A 548 7.93 22.36 8.52
CA ASP A 548 8.67 23.08 9.55
C ASP A 548 10.17 23.21 9.33
N THR A 549 10.79 22.36 8.55
CA THR A 549 12.24 22.40 8.31
C THR A 549 12.60 21.83 6.93
N PRO A 550 13.59 22.38 6.24
CA PRO A 550 14.09 21.83 4.98
C PRO A 550 14.88 20.53 5.24
N ARG A 551 14.80 19.59 4.29
CA ARG A 551 15.42 18.26 4.41
C ARG A 551 16.31 17.91 3.23
N GLU A 552 16.68 18.86 2.40
CA GLU A 552 17.66 18.65 1.33
C GLU A 552 19.02 18.30 1.97
N ILE A 553 19.76 17.40 1.32
CA ILE A 553 21.04 16.87 1.88
C ILE A 553 22.00 17.97 2.36
N TYR A 554 22.11 19.06 1.61
CA TYR A 554 23.00 20.19 1.93
C TYR A 554 22.56 21.03 3.14
N GLN A 555 21.36 20.80 3.66
CA GLN A 555 20.92 21.39 4.93
C GLN A 555 21.58 20.70 6.13
N PHE A 556 21.89 19.41 6.00
CA PHE A 556 22.48 18.62 7.08
C PHE A 556 23.99 18.84 7.22
N GLY A 557 24.66 19.32 6.17
CA GLY A 557 26.11 19.54 6.18
C GLY A 557 26.68 19.62 4.77
N GLN A 558 27.98 19.27 4.68
CA GLN A 558 28.70 19.20 3.43
C GLN A 558 29.47 17.88 3.32
N LYS A 559 29.93 17.55 2.12
CA LYS A 559 30.73 16.34 1.87
C LYS A 559 31.96 16.27 2.78
N GLY A 560 32.17 15.11 3.40
CA GLY A 560 33.19 14.87 4.41
C GLY A 560 32.68 14.98 5.86
N GLU A 561 31.46 15.45 6.07
CA GLU A 561 30.80 15.44 7.37
C GLU A 561 29.96 14.17 7.56
N PRO A 562 29.98 13.51 8.75
CA PRO A 562 29.41 12.18 8.95
C PRO A 562 27.93 12.06 8.55
N VAL A 563 27.11 13.07 8.84
CA VAL A 563 25.67 13.06 8.55
C VAL A 563 25.42 13.17 7.05
N TYR A 564 26.10 14.10 6.37
CA TYR A 564 26.00 14.25 4.92
C TYR A 564 26.44 12.98 4.18
N ASP A 565 27.61 12.44 4.57
CA ASP A 565 28.18 11.25 3.93
C ASP A 565 27.28 10.02 4.14
N ALA A 566 26.66 9.88 5.32
CA ALA A 566 25.69 8.82 5.59
C ALA A 566 24.46 8.93 4.70
N ILE A 567 23.92 10.12 4.48
CA ILE A 567 22.78 10.38 3.59
C ILE A 567 23.16 10.04 2.13
N GLU A 568 24.30 10.59 1.65
CA GLU A 568 24.77 10.35 0.27
C GLU A 568 25.00 8.86 0.01
N LYS A 569 25.60 8.13 0.95
CA LYS A 569 25.86 6.70 0.87
C LYS A 569 24.56 5.90 0.62
N MET A 570 23.50 6.22 1.33
CA MET A 570 22.21 5.52 1.18
C MET A 570 21.53 5.87 -0.14
N ILE A 571 21.55 7.12 -0.56
CA ILE A 571 21.00 7.51 -1.87
C ILE A 571 21.76 6.76 -2.98
N ARG A 572 23.10 6.72 -2.96
CA ARG A 572 23.88 5.98 -3.97
C ARG A 572 23.63 4.48 -3.93
N LEU A 573 23.48 3.89 -2.74
CA LEU A 573 23.11 2.49 -2.61
C LEU A 573 21.75 2.21 -3.30
N ARG A 574 20.74 3.07 -3.09
CA ARG A 574 19.44 2.95 -3.75
C ARG A 574 19.59 2.88 -5.27
N TYR A 575 20.41 3.75 -5.85
CA TYR A 575 20.63 3.79 -7.31
C TYR A 575 21.39 2.58 -7.82
N SER A 576 22.38 2.09 -7.08
CA SER A 576 23.07 0.86 -7.45
C SER A 576 22.18 -0.38 -7.46
N LEU A 577 21.09 -0.37 -6.69
CA LEU A 577 20.10 -1.46 -6.60
C LEU A 577 18.95 -1.34 -7.62
N LEU A 578 18.90 -0.31 -8.47
CA LEU A 578 17.81 -0.14 -9.43
C LEU A 578 17.53 -1.36 -10.31
N PRO A 579 18.53 -2.09 -10.84
CA PRO A 579 18.26 -3.32 -11.60
C PRO A 579 17.56 -4.42 -10.76
N TYR A 580 17.92 -4.54 -9.49
CA TYR A 580 17.26 -5.43 -8.54
C TYR A 580 15.83 -4.97 -8.23
N ILE A 581 15.65 -3.68 -7.92
CA ILE A 581 14.36 -3.09 -7.55
C ILE A 581 13.39 -3.15 -8.74
N TYR A 582 13.84 -2.82 -9.93
CA TYR A 582 12.98 -2.83 -11.12
C TYR A 582 12.57 -4.24 -11.55
N SER A 583 13.48 -5.21 -11.42
CA SER A 583 13.15 -6.62 -11.62
C SER A 583 12.20 -7.14 -10.54
N THR A 584 12.35 -6.69 -9.29
CA THR A 584 11.39 -6.98 -8.21
C THR A 584 10.02 -6.35 -8.51
N SER A 585 9.98 -5.16 -9.09
CA SER A 585 8.74 -4.51 -9.56
C SER A 585 8.01 -5.37 -10.60
N TRP A 586 8.74 -6.02 -11.49
CA TRP A 586 8.17 -6.99 -12.43
C TRP A 586 7.58 -8.22 -11.72
N ASP A 587 8.26 -8.75 -10.72
CA ASP A 587 7.72 -9.84 -9.90
C ASP A 587 6.45 -9.41 -9.15
N VAL A 588 6.39 -8.17 -8.67
CA VAL A 588 5.20 -7.59 -8.04
C VAL A 588 4.04 -7.50 -9.02
N SER A 589 4.28 -6.97 -10.23
CA SER A 589 3.27 -6.78 -11.26
C SER A 589 2.82 -8.08 -11.91
N HIS A 590 3.76 -8.96 -12.26
CA HIS A 590 3.51 -10.12 -13.11
C HIS A 590 3.38 -11.44 -12.35
N ARG A 591 4.08 -11.56 -11.20
CA ARG A 591 4.06 -12.79 -10.37
C ARG A 591 3.39 -12.59 -9.02
N GLN A 592 2.70 -11.46 -8.85
CA GLN A 592 1.91 -11.12 -7.65
C GLN A 592 2.72 -11.14 -6.34
N SER A 593 4.02 -10.82 -6.41
CA SER A 593 4.90 -10.69 -5.25
C SER A 593 4.71 -9.32 -4.56
N THR A 594 5.54 -8.99 -3.59
CA THR A 594 5.55 -7.68 -2.94
C THR A 594 6.97 -7.25 -2.60
N PHE A 595 7.20 -5.93 -2.43
CA PHE A 595 8.52 -5.36 -2.11
C PHE A 595 8.90 -5.56 -0.65
N MET A 596 8.08 -5.00 0.24
CA MET A 596 8.24 -5.15 1.69
C MET A 596 7.53 -6.42 2.11
N ARG A 597 8.30 -7.37 2.61
CA ARG A 597 7.80 -8.71 2.93
C ARG A 597 7.97 -8.95 4.44
N ALA A 598 6.86 -9.14 5.13
CA ALA A 598 6.91 -9.60 6.51
C ALA A 598 7.67 -10.93 6.58
N LEU A 599 8.51 -11.13 7.59
CA LEU A 599 9.34 -12.32 7.68
C LEU A 599 8.54 -13.63 7.64
N VAL A 600 7.30 -13.61 8.11
CA VAL A 600 6.39 -14.75 8.04
C VAL A 600 6.08 -15.21 6.61
N MET A 601 6.20 -14.33 5.61
CA MET A 601 5.96 -14.68 4.20
C MET A 601 7.03 -15.66 3.67
N ASP A 602 8.29 -15.45 4.09
CA ASP A 602 9.44 -16.24 3.64
C ASP A 602 9.84 -17.33 4.64
N PHE A 603 9.51 -17.17 5.93
CA PHE A 603 9.88 -18.06 7.03
C PHE A 603 8.67 -18.48 7.90
N PRO A 604 7.58 -19.00 7.30
CA PRO A 604 6.33 -19.28 8.05
C PRO A 604 6.47 -20.36 9.13
N LYS A 605 7.51 -21.19 9.07
CA LYS A 605 7.81 -22.24 10.06
C LYS A 605 8.55 -21.72 11.30
N ASP A 606 9.14 -20.55 11.21
CA ASP A 606 9.85 -19.90 12.30
C ASP A 606 8.86 -19.04 13.10
N LYS A 607 8.34 -19.61 14.18
CA LYS A 607 7.32 -18.90 14.99
C LYS A 607 7.82 -17.59 15.60
N LYS A 608 9.15 -17.42 15.77
CA LYS A 608 9.71 -16.20 16.32
C LYS A 608 9.43 -14.98 15.42
N VAL A 609 9.33 -15.19 14.11
CA VAL A 609 9.09 -14.09 13.16
C VAL A 609 7.61 -13.73 12.97
N TRP A 610 6.68 -14.47 13.57
CA TRP A 610 5.24 -14.24 13.38
C TRP A 610 4.76 -12.88 13.89
N ASP A 611 5.38 -12.35 14.92
CA ASP A 611 5.06 -11.02 15.50
C ASP A 611 6.26 -10.06 15.45
N MET A 612 7.24 -10.31 14.56
CA MET A 612 8.43 -9.46 14.43
C MET A 612 8.07 -8.19 13.65
N ASN A 613 8.21 -7.05 14.31
CA ASN A 613 7.76 -5.73 13.85
C ASN A 613 8.91 -4.74 13.56
N ASP A 614 10.15 -5.21 13.58
CA ASP A 614 11.37 -4.40 13.47
C ASP A 614 12.33 -4.86 12.35
N GLU A 615 12.04 -6.00 11.72
CA GLU A 615 12.80 -6.56 10.63
C GLU A 615 11.90 -7.07 9.50
N TYR A 616 12.37 -7.04 8.26
CA TYR A 616 11.60 -7.50 7.10
C TYR A 616 12.49 -7.86 5.92
N MET A 617 11.95 -8.57 4.92
CA MET A 617 12.63 -8.77 3.64
C MET A 617 12.26 -7.65 2.67
N PHE A 618 13.25 -7.12 1.94
CA PHE A 618 13.05 -6.26 0.78
C PHE A 618 13.30 -7.05 -0.51
N GLY A 619 12.24 -7.33 -1.25
CA GLY A 619 12.25 -8.41 -2.21
C GLY A 619 12.56 -9.75 -1.53
N LYS A 620 13.14 -10.70 -2.26
CA LYS A 620 13.44 -12.05 -1.72
C LYS A 620 14.88 -12.23 -1.25
N ALA A 621 15.74 -11.23 -1.47
CA ALA A 621 17.17 -11.34 -1.17
C ALA A 621 17.61 -10.63 0.12
N PHE A 622 17.09 -9.44 0.41
CA PHE A 622 17.56 -8.59 1.51
C PHE A 622 16.75 -8.76 2.79
N LEU A 623 17.38 -9.15 3.88
CA LEU A 623 16.88 -8.93 5.23
C LEU A 623 17.33 -7.53 5.68
N VAL A 624 16.37 -6.70 6.02
CA VAL A 624 16.55 -5.32 6.46
C VAL A 624 16.22 -5.23 7.95
N ALA A 625 17.18 -4.83 8.77
CA ALA A 625 17.03 -4.65 10.22
C ALA A 625 17.36 -3.19 10.57
N PRO A 626 16.43 -2.24 10.40
CA PRO A 626 16.71 -0.83 10.64
C PRO A 626 17.09 -0.57 12.10
N VAL A 627 17.95 0.41 12.35
CA VAL A 627 18.21 0.90 13.71
C VAL A 627 17.05 1.79 14.10
N LEU A 628 16.25 1.34 15.06
CA LEU A 628 14.97 1.95 15.45
C LEU A 628 15.01 2.66 16.81
N HIS A 629 16.21 2.81 17.39
CA HIS A 629 16.45 3.48 18.66
C HIS A 629 17.66 4.40 18.56
N ALA A 630 17.64 5.50 19.31
CA ALA A 630 18.79 6.41 19.37
C ALA A 630 20.01 5.70 19.98
N GLN A 631 21.16 5.84 19.32
CA GLN A 631 22.44 5.26 19.75
C GLN A 631 23.46 6.32 20.15
N TYR A 632 23.41 7.49 19.53
CA TYR A 632 24.34 8.60 19.74
C TYR A 632 23.76 9.72 20.58
N THR A 633 22.45 9.85 20.53
CA THR A 633 21.68 10.85 21.25
C THR A 633 20.68 10.15 22.18
N GLN A 634 19.88 10.91 22.88
CA GLN A 634 18.73 10.38 23.60
C GLN A 634 17.45 10.59 22.81
N GLU A 635 16.48 9.70 22.98
CA GLU A 635 15.17 9.88 22.38
C GLU A 635 14.49 11.11 23.00
N ALA A 636 14.12 12.07 22.17
CA ALA A 636 13.36 13.22 22.65
C ALA A 636 11.94 12.77 23.00
N VAL A 637 11.50 13.05 24.22
CA VAL A 637 10.15 12.73 24.70
C VAL A 637 9.20 13.86 24.27
N VAL A 638 8.91 13.92 22.96
CA VAL A 638 7.90 14.81 22.40
C VAL A 638 7.03 14.00 21.47
N ASN A 639 5.85 13.62 21.97
CA ASN A 639 4.86 12.92 21.16
C ASN A 639 4.07 13.95 20.34
N VAL A 640 4.44 14.08 19.08
CA VAL A 640 3.73 14.90 18.11
C VAL A 640 2.89 13.99 17.25
N ASN A 641 1.59 14.27 17.19
CA ASN A 641 0.64 13.64 16.27
C ASN A 641 0.03 14.71 15.35
N GLU A 642 -0.87 14.33 14.49
CA GLU A 642 -1.55 15.21 13.58
C GLU A 642 -2.15 16.46 14.27
N LEU A 643 -2.86 16.27 15.39
CA LEU A 643 -3.49 17.38 16.11
C LEU A 643 -2.47 18.28 16.78
N SER A 644 -1.50 17.72 17.50
CA SER A 644 -0.49 18.50 18.24
C SER A 644 0.57 19.13 17.33
N GLY A 645 0.81 18.55 16.16
CA GLY A 645 1.73 19.10 15.15
C GLY A 645 1.27 20.45 14.61
N TRP A 646 0.00 20.58 14.37
CA TRP A 646 -0.61 21.83 13.90
C TRP A 646 -0.75 22.89 14.98
N SER A 647 -0.79 22.54 16.27
CA SER A 647 -0.93 23.50 17.38
C SER A 647 0.34 24.30 17.68
N ARG A 648 1.51 23.85 17.24
CA ARG A 648 2.83 24.43 17.53
C ARG A 648 3.26 24.40 19.01
N ASP A 649 2.51 23.74 19.87
CA ASP A 649 2.80 23.66 21.31
C ASP A 649 4.13 22.95 21.61
N ASN A 650 4.63 22.15 20.67
CA ASN A 650 5.85 21.34 20.79
C ASN A 650 7.05 21.97 20.09
N ASP A 651 6.90 23.11 19.39
CA ASP A 651 7.98 23.75 18.67
C ASP A 651 9.12 24.16 19.61
N GLY A 652 10.35 23.82 19.23
CA GLY A 652 11.55 24.17 19.99
C GLY A 652 11.82 23.32 21.26
N LYS A 653 10.93 22.43 21.65
CA LYS A 653 11.09 21.64 22.90
C LYS A 653 12.29 20.69 22.88
N ALA A 654 12.72 20.23 21.71
CA ALA A 654 13.88 19.38 21.52
C ALA A 654 15.07 20.12 20.86
N ALA A 655 15.07 21.45 20.88
CA ALA A 655 16.08 22.28 20.18
C ALA A 655 17.49 22.20 20.79
N GLY A 656 17.64 21.77 22.04
CA GLY A 656 18.88 21.79 22.82
C GLY A 656 19.70 20.51 22.79
N GLY A 657 19.69 19.74 21.70
CA GLY A 657 20.44 18.50 21.58
C GLY A 657 21.95 18.70 21.87
N ALA A 658 22.51 17.85 22.75
CA ALA A 658 23.94 17.84 23.01
C ALA A 658 24.72 17.37 21.76
N GLN A 659 25.96 17.82 21.60
CA GLN A 659 26.83 17.33 20.53
C GLN A 659 26.98 15.80 20.61
N ALA A 660 26.85 15.12 19.49
CA ALA A 660 27.01 13.68 19.38
C ALA A 660 28.31 13.33 18.65
N ASN A 661 28.99 12.28 19.08
CA ASN A 661 30.12 11.71 18.35
C ASN A 661 29.61 10.61 17.39
N PHE A 662 29.18 11.03 16.21
CA PHE A 662 28.67 10.13 15.18
C PHE A 662 29.67 9.15 14.55
N GLN A 663 30.95 9.31 14.87
CA GLN A 663 32.03 8.41 14.41
C GLN A 663 32.25 7.23 15.35
N GLN A 664 31.65 7.24 16.55
CA GLN A 664 31.84 6.17 17.52
C GLN A 664 31.05 4.95 17.06
N PRO A 665 31.62 3.73 16.97
CA PRO A 665 30.88 2.51 16.74
C PRO A 665 29.85 2.25 17.86
N LYS A 666 28.66 1.80 17.46
CA LYS A 666 27.57 1.35 18.33
C LYS A 666 27.22 -0.09 17.97
N SER A 667 26.17 -0.64 18.54
CA SER A 667 25.70 -1.97 18.19
C SER A 667 24.17 -2.08 18.32
N THR A 668 23.60 -3.03 17.61
CA THR A 668 22.18 -3.39 17.69
C THR A 668 22.03 -4.89 17.59
N GLU A 669 20.95 -5.42 18.14
CA GLU A 669 20.61 -6.84 18.01
C GLU A 669 19.84 -7.07 16.71
N VAL A 670 20.09 -8.19 16.04
CA VAL A 670 19.44 -8.61 14.81
C VAL A 670 19.11 -10.09 14.92
N TYR A 671 17.89 -10.47 14.51
CA TYR A 671 17.51 -11.86 14.38
C TYR A 671 17.72 -12.34 12.94
N LEU A 672 18.46 -13.39 12.77
CA LEU A 672 18.61 -14.07 11.48
C LEU A 672 17.61 -15.23 11.40
N PRO A 673 16.53 -15.14 10.58
CA PRO A 673 15.53 -16.18 10.48
C PRO A 673 16.09 -17.56 10.18
N SER A 674 15.47 -18.58 10.76
CA SER A 674 15.90 -19.98 10.62
C SER A 674 15.60 -20.56 9.23
N GLY A 675 16.27 -21.66 8.89
CA GLY A 675 16.05 -22.41 7.65
C GLY A 675 16.93 -22.01 6.48
N THR A 676 17.83 -21.04 6.66
CA THR A 676 18.81 -20.61 5.66
C THR A 676 20.06 -20.04 6.32
N ALA A 677 21.13 -19.89 5.53
CA ALA A 677 22.28 -19.09 5.94
C ALA A 677 22.15 -17.65 5.38
N TRP A 678 22.86 -16.73 6.01
CA TRP A 678 22.86 -15.31 5.73
C TRP A 678 24.25 -14.78 5.51
N TYR A 679 24.39 -13.73 4.70
CA TYR A 679 25.63 -13.00 4.51
C TYR A 679 25.43 -11.56 4.96
N ASP A 680 26.29 -11.06 5.85
CA ASP A 680 26.35 -9.63 6.12
C ASP A 680 26.70 -8.90 4.82
N PHE A 681 25.84 -7.98 4.41
CA PHE A 681 25.98 -7.25 3.13
C PHE A 681 27.29 -6.44 3.03
N TRP A 682 27.74 -5.91 4.18
CA TRP A 682 28.88 -5.00 4.25
C TRP A 682 30.21 -5.72 4.36
N THR A 683 30.26 -6.86 5.07
CA THR A 683 31.49 -7.60 5.34
C THR A 683 31.64 -8.88 4.52
N ASN A 684 30.55 -9.37 3.92
CA ASN A 684 30.44 -10.69 3.26
C ASN A 684 30.61 -11.89 4.23
N GLU A 685 30.57 -11.67 5.54
CA GLU A 685 30.64 -12.74 6.53
C GLU A 685 29.37 -13.61 6.44
N LYS A 686 29.60 -14.95 6.37
CA LYS A 686 28.50 -15.92 6.33
C LYS A 686 28.12 -16.34 7.75
N MET A 687 26.82 -16.40 8.03
CA MET A 687 26.25 -16.78 9.32
C MET A 687 25.08 -17.74 9.14
N GLU A 688 24.91 -18.67 10.07
CA GLU A 688 23.72 -19.55 10.10
C GLU A 688 22.54 -18.82 10.71
N GLY A 689 21.33 -19.08 10.16
CA GLY A 689 20.09 -18.52 10.68
C GLY A 689 19.60 -19.23 11.97
N GLY A 690 18.45 -18.78 12.50
CA GLY A 690 17.84 -19.30 13.72
C GLY A 690 18.45 -18.74 15.00
N ARG A 691 19.10 -17.57 14.95
CA ARG A 691 19.77 -16.95 16.11
C ARG A 691 19.73 -15.43 16.08
N GLU A 692 19.84 -14.84 17.26
CA GLU A 692 20.17 -13.42 17.43
C GLU A 692 21.67 -13.20 17.36
N ILE A 693 22.06 -12.07 16.81
CA ILE A 693 23.45 -11.61 16.73
C ILE A 693 23.51 -10.14 17.13
N THR A 694 24.63 -9.74 17.71
CA THR A 694 24.97 -8.33 17.96
C THR A 694 25.74 -7.82 16.75
N ARG A 695 25.19 -6.82 16.04
CA ARG A 695 25.85 -6.18 14.89
C ARG A 695 26.43 -4.82 15.29
N GLU A 696 27.73 -4.63 15.10
CA GLU A 696 28.33 -3.30 15.22
C GLU A 696 27.76 -2.36 14.15
N THR A 697 27.38 -1.16 14.55
CA THR A 697 26.82 -0.13 13.67
C THR A 697 27.60 1.16 13.80
N THR A 698 27.75 1.87 12.67
CA THR A 698 28.14 3.27 12.60
C THR A 698 26.95 4.07 12.09
N LEU A 699 26.99 5.40 12.13
CA LEU A 699 25.88 6.22 11.67
C LEU A 699 25.52 5.94 10.19
N ASP A 700 26.51 5.66 9.35
CA ASP A 700 26.37 5.42 7.92
C ASP A 700 26.00 3.98 7.54
N LEU A 701 25.72 3.11 8.55
CA LEU A 701 25.47 1.70 8.34
C LEU A 701 24.09 1.28 8.88
N ILE A 702 23.30 0.66 8.01
CA ILE A 702 22.09 -0.09 8.37
C ILE A 702 22.44 -1.60 8.33
N PRO A 703 22.08 -2.40 9.34
CA PRO A 703 22.20 -3.85 9.26
C PRO A 703 21.41 -4.42 8.08
N LEU A 704 22.12 -5.08 7.18
CA LEU A 704 21.57 -5.73 5.99
C LEU A 704 22.20 -7.10 5.84
N TYR A 705 21.38 -8.10 5.55
CA TYR A 705 21.83 -9.46 5.31
C TYR A 705 21.23 -9.99 4.02
N ILE A 706 22.01 -10.79 3.31
CA ILE A 706 21.59 -11.41 2.06
C ILE A 706 21.35 -12.89 2.30
N LYS A 707 20.18 -13.36 1.91
CA LYS A 707 19.82 -14.77 2.00
C LYS A 707 20.72 -15.62 1.08
N ALA A 708 21.23 -16.73 1.59
CA ALA A 708 21.98 -17.69 0.77
C ALA A 708 21.16 -18.17 -0.44
N GLY A 709 21.81 -18.35 -1.59
CA GLY A 709 21.19 -18.63 -2.88
C GLY A 709 20.82 -17.39 -3.69
N SER A 710 20.89 -16.18 -3.12
CA SER A 710 20.50 -14.96 -3.83
C SER A 710 21.47 -14.56 -4.93
N ILE A 711 20.92 -14.05 -6.03
CA ILE A 711 21.62 -13.40 -7.13
C ILE A 711 21.14 -11.95 -7.16
N VAL A 712 22.03 -10.99 -6.90
CA VAL A 712 21.67 -9.58 -6.79
C VAL A 712 22.42 -8.78 -7.85
N PRO A 713 21.73 -8.18 -8.83
CA PRO A 713 22.35 -7.29 -9.82
C PRO A 713 22.55 -5.90 -9.26
N PHE A 714 23.71 -5.31 -9.52
CA PHE A 714 24.07 -3.93 -9.21
C PHE A 714 24.30 -3.16 -10.50
N GLY A 715 23.68 -1.99 -10.60
CA GLY A 715 23.82 -1.06 -11.70
C GLY A 715 25.03 -0.12 -11.56
N PRO A 716 25.27 0.73 -12.58
CA PRO A 716 26.32 1.72 -12.59
C PRO A 716 26.08 2.87 -11.58
N ASP A 717 27.13 3.60 -11.22
CA ASP A 717 27.01 4.86 -10.49
C ASP A 717 26.44 5.93 -11.43
N VAL A 718 25.32 6.54 -11.02
CA VAL A 718 24.53 7.47 -11.83
C VAL A 718 24.02 8.64 -11.00
N GLN A 719 23.61 9.72 -11.66
CA GLN A 719 22.94 10.87 -11.06
C GLN A 719 21.40 10.81 -11.19
N TYR A 720 20.88 10.00 -12.12
CA TYR A 720 19.45 9.71 -12.30
C TYR A 720 19.29 8.32 -12.93
N ALA A 721 18.14 7.73 -12.75
CA ALA A 721 17.89 6.31 -13.01
C ALA A 721 18.25 5.85 -14.44
N THR A 722 18.05 6.70 -15.43
CA THR A 722 18.25 6.40 -16.85
C THR A 722 19.54 6.99 -17.43
N GLU A 723 20.48 7.48 -16.60
CA GLU A 723 21.70 8.15 -17.09
C GLU A 723 22.60 7.22 -17.89
N LYS A 724 22.73 5.98 -17.48
CA LYS A 724 23.59 4.99 -18.14
C LYS A 724 22.81 3.72 -18.41
N PRO A 725 23.05 3.08 -19.56
CA PRO A 725 22.49 1.77 -19.82
C PRO A 725 23.06 0.71 -18.87
N TRP A 726 22.33 -0.35 -18.67
CA TRP A 726 22.78 -1.52 -17.87
C TRP A 726 23.61 -2.48 -18.73
N ASP A 727 24.61 -1.97 -19.42
CA ASP A 727 25.44 -2.68 -20.39
C ASP A 727 26.50 -3.58 -19.72
N ASN A 728 26.84 -3.30 -18.48
CA ASN A 728 27.68 -4.14 -17.62
C ASN A 728 27.17 -4.12 -16.18
N LEU A 729 26.49 -5.21 -15.77
CA LEU A 729 25.98 -5.35 -14.41
C LEU A 729 26.91 -6.20 -13.56
N VAL A 730 27.07 -5.82 -12.30
CA VAL A 730 27.72 -6.64 -11.30
C VAL A 730 26.69 -7.58 -10.67
N LEU A 731 26.86 -8.89 -10.85
CA LEU A 731 26.03 -9.91 -10.23
C LEU A 731 26.74 -10.43 -8.97
N ARG A 732 26.26 -10.07 -7.80
CA ARG A 732 26.70 -10.68 -6.54
C ARG A 732 25.90 -11.96 -6.31
N VAL A 733 26.60 -13.10 -6.19
CA VAL A 733 26.00 -14.40 -5.93
C VAL A 733 26.44 -14.86 -4.54
N TYR A 734 25.47 -15.27 -3.72
CA TYR A 734 25.67 -15.65 -2.33
C TYR A 734 25.43 -17.14 -2.13
N PRO A 735 26.49 -17.98 -2.15
CA PRO A 735 26.37 -19.43 -2.08
C PRO A 735 25.79 -19.95 -0.76
N GLY A 736 25.35 -21.22 -0.77
CA GLY A 736 24.85 -21.93 0.42
C GLY A 736 23.44 -22.48 0.26
N ALA A 737 22.79 -22.15 -0.86
CA ALA A 737 21.53 -22.73 -1.34
C ALA A 737 21.41 -22.50 -2.84
N ASP A 738 20.57 -23.29 -3.50
CA ASP A 738 20.16 -23.00 -4.88
C ASP A 738 19.34 -21.72 -4.94
N GLY A 739 19.42 -21.02 -6.05
CA GLY A 739 18.69 -19.77 -6.21
C GLY A 739 18.41 -19.38 -7.66
N SER A 740 17.52 -18.43 -7.83
CA SER A 740 17.16 -17.91 -9.15
C SER A 740 16.84 -16.42 -9.07
N PHE A 741 17.02 -15.75 -10.21
CA PHE A 741 16.64 -14.35 -10.41
C PHE A 741 16.26 -14.14 -11.87
N VAL A 742 15.34 -13.24 -12.14
CA VAL A 742 15.02 -12.84 -13.51
C VAL A 742 15.31 -11.35 -13.64
N LEU A 743 16.28 -11.00 -14.47
CA LEU A 743 16.53 -9.61 -14.82
C LEU A 743 15.50 -9.16 -15.85
N TYR A 744 14.75 -8.13 -15.50
CA TYR A 744 13.71 -7.55 -16.33
C TYR A 744 14.09 -6.17 -16.84
N GLU A 745 13.77 -5.89 -18.10
CA GLU A 745 13.90 -4.56 -18.71
C GLU A 745 12.79 -4.33 -19.74
N ASP A 746 12.41 -3.07 -19.89
CA ASP A 746 11.46 -2.56 -20.90
C ASP A 746 11.84 -1.12 -21.31
N GLU A 747 10.91 -0.38 -21.87
CA GLU A 747 11.12 1.03 -22.24
C GLU A 747 11.02 2.01 -21.07
N PHE A 748 10.85 1.53 -19.84
CA PHE A 748 10.88 2.21 -18.54
C PHE A 748 9.77 3.21 -18.23
N ASP A 749 9.04 3.76 -19.19
CA ASP A 749 8.11 4.87 -18.94
C ASP A 749 6.78 4.79 -19.71
N ASN A 750 6.58 3.80 -20.58
CA ASN A 750 5.34 3.62 -21.33
C ASN A 750 4.67 2.27 -21.04
N TYR A 751 3.49 2.04 -21.62
CA TYR A 751 2.72 0.82 -21.42
C TYR A 751 2.95 -0.25 -22.51
N ASN A 752 4.02 -0.16 -23.30
CA ASN A 752 4.31 -1.15 -24.34
C ASN A 752 4.63 -2.54 -23.77
N TYR A 753 5.06 -2.61 -22.50
CA TYR A 753 5.24 -3.88 -21.79
C TYR A 753 3.94 -4.72 -21.73
N GLU A 754 2.77 -4.09 -21.64
CA GLU A 754 1.46 -4.78 -21.66
C GLU A 754 1.22 -5.50 -23.00
N LYS A 755 1.92 -5.10 -24.06
CA LYS A 755 1.90 -5.70 -25.39
C LYS A 755 3.08 -6.64 -25.67
N GLY A 756 3.83 -6.99 -24.61
CA GLY A 756 4.99 -7.89 -24.70
C GLY A 756 6.31 -7.21 -25.07
N ALA A 757 6.38 -5.87 -25.07
CA ALA A 757 7.63 -5.14 -25.34
C ALA A 757 8.51 -5.04 -24.08
N TYR A 758 9.15 -6.15 -23.74
CA TYR A 758 10.08 -6.28 -22.61
C TYR A 758 11.04 -7.45 -22.83
N THR A 759 12.07 -7.53 -22.00
CA THR A 759 12.98 -8.66 -21.97
C THR A 759 13.12 -9.26 -20.57
N GLU A 760 13.29 -10.57 -20.53
CA GLU A 760 13.64 -11.33 -19.33
C GLU A 760 14.92 -12.13 -19.58
N ILE A 761 15.87 -12.05 -18.64
CA ILE A 761 17.05 -12.91 -18.60
C ILE A 761 16.96 -13.75 -17.32
N PRO A 762 16.55 -15.03 -17.41
CA PRO A 762 16.52 -15.89 -16.26
C PRO A 762 17.94 -16.28 -15.84
N MET A 763 18.19 -16.29 -14.55
CA MET A 763 19.46 -16.66 -13.94
C MET A 763 19.22 -17.73 -12.90
N SER A 764 20.11 -18.71 -12.77
CA SER A 764 20.03 -19.74 -11.74
C SER A 764 21.41 -20.07 -11.18
N TRP A 765 21.46 -20.24 -9.87
CA TRP A 765 22.62 -20.71 -9.13
C TRP A 765 22.37 -22.15 -8.64
N ASP A 766 23.22 -23.07 -9.05
CA ASP A 766 23.30 -24.42 -8.50
C ASP A 766 24.44 -24.44 -7.48
N ASP A 767 24.08 -24.54 -6.21
CA ASP A 767 25.09 -24.47 -5.14
C ASP A 767 25.96 -25.73 -5.06
N SER A 768 25.42 -26.86 -5.41
CA SER A 768 26.15 -28.14 -5.38
C SER A 768 27.30 -28.17 -6.39
N SER A 769 27.05 -27.66 -7.60
CA SER A 769 28.06 -27.58 -8.66
C SER A 769 28.81 -26.24 -8.70
N ARG A 770 28.43 -25.29 -7.85
CA ARG A 770 28.95 -23.92 -7.82
C ARG A 770 28.87 -23.22 -9.18
N ARG A 771 27.72 -23.37 -9.82
CA ARG A 771 27.51 -22.91 -11.19
C ARG A 771 26.41 -21.88 -11.27
N LEU A 772 26.75 -20.68 -11.79
CA LEU A 772 25.78 -19.72 -12.25
C LEU A 772 25.46 -19.96 -13.74
N THR A 773 24.18 -20.08 -14.05
CA THR A 773 23.70 -20.17 -15.43
C THR A 773 22.94 -18.89 -15.77
N LEU A 774 23.41 -18.18 -16.80
CA LEU A 774 22.71 -17.10 -17.45
C LEU A 774 21.90 -17.71 -18.60
N GLY A 775 20.58 -17.70 -18.45
CA GLY A 775 19.67 -18.27 -19.45
C GLY A 775 19.53 -17.38 -20.68
N THR A 776 18.92 -17.93 -21.73
CA THR A 776 18.63 -17.17 -22.95
C THR A 776 17.66 -16.04 -22.66
N ARG A 777 18.01 -14.84 -23.14
CA ARG A 777 17.11 -13.67 -23.09
C ARG A 777 15.82 -13.96 -23.88
N LYS A 778 14.69 -13.68 -23.25
CA LYS A 778 13.36 -13.80 -23.85
C LYS A 778 12.78 -12.42 -24.10
N GLY A 779 12.01 -12.28 -25.19
CA GLY A 779 11.33 -11.02 -25.55
C GLY A 779 12.25 -10.01 -26.22
N GLU A 780 11.66 -8.88 -26.58
CA GLU A 780 12.32 -7.76 -27.21
C GLU A 780 11.55 -6.45 -26.95
N TYR A 781 12.25 -5.33 -26.99
CA TYR A 781 11.65 -4.00 -26.94
C TYR A 781 12.52 -2.99 -27.71
N LYS A 782 11.94 -1.86 -28.06
CA LYS A 782 12.64 -0.80 -28.78
C LYS A 782 13.74 -0.18 -27.92
N GLY A 783 14.97 -0.17 -28.44
CA GLY A 783 16.12 0.39 -27.73
C GLY A 783 16.83 -0.58 -26.78
N MET A 784 16.42 -1.85 -26.72
CA MET A 784 17.09 -2.85 -25.90
C MET A 784 18.57 -3.01 -26.29
N LEU A 785 19.41 -3.29 -25.31
CA LEU A 785 20.81 -3.64 -25.54
C LEU A 785 20.92 -4.92 -26.38
N GLN A 786 21.73 -4.89 -27.43
CA GLN A 786 21.97 -6.06 -28.27
C GLN A 786 22.86 -7.09 -27.56
N SER A 787 23.86 -6.62 -26.83
CA SER A 787 24.75 -7.44 -26.00
C SER A 787 24.98 -6.75 -24.64
N ARG A 788 25.36 -7.53 -23.65
CA ARG A 788 25.59 -7.07 -22.29
C ARG A 788 26.72 -7.90 -21.67
N GLY A 789 27.57 -7.25 -20.88
CA GLY A 789 28.52 -7.90 -20.01
C GLY A 789 27.96 -8.10 -18.60
N PHE A 790 28.41 -9.15 -17.95
CA PHE A 790 28.19 -9.34 -16.52
C PHE A 790 29.53 -9.57 -15.81
N THR A 791 29.69 -8.95 -14.65
CA THR A 791 30.79 -9.26 -13.75
C THR A 791 30.22 -9.99 -12.54
N VAL A 792 30.47 -11.28 -12.46
CA VAL A 792 30.01 -12.14 -11.36
C VAL A 792 30.98 -12.03 -10.20
N VAL A 793 30.50 -11.75 -9.00
CA VAL A 793 31.32 -11.58 -7.78
C VAL A 793 30.75 -12.48 -6.68
N LEU A 794 31.65 -13.24 -6.03
CA LEU A 794 31.33 -14.06 -4.86
C LEU A 794 31.79 -13.35 -3.57
N PRO A 795 31.22 -13.71 -2.39
CA PRO A 795 31.58 -13.09 -1.10
C PRO A 795 33.05 -13.23 -0.73
N ASP A 796 33.76 -14.26 -1.22
CA ASP A 796 35.20 -14.48 -1.00
C ASP A 796 36.09 -13.63 -1.92
N GLY A 797 35.53 -12.73 -2.70
CA GLY A 797 36.23 -11.82 -3.60
C GLY A 797 36.55 -12.41 -4.98
N ARG A 798 36.26 -13.69 -5.24
CA ARG A 798 36.41 -14.27 -6.59
C ARG A 798 35.45 -13.59 -7.55
N GLN A 799 35.96 -13.26 -8.73
CA GLN A 799 35.16 -12.62 -9.78
C GLN A 799 35.43 -13.23 -11.16
N LYS A 800 34.43 -13.15 -12.02
CA LYS A 800 34.51 -13.64 -13.41
C LYS A 800 33.62 -12.76 -14.30
N SER A 801 34.15 -12.34 -15.45
CA SER A 801 33.37 -11.69 -16.50
C SER A 801 32.67 -12.74 -17.37
N ALA A 802 31.44 -12.46 -17.78
CA ALA A 802 30.60 -13.29 -18.63
C ALA A 802 29.91 -12.47 -19.73
#